data_ffccb190a8186f780451dd9aa3555385
#
_entry.id   ffccb190a8186f780451dd9aa3555385
#
_cell.length_a   1.000
_cell.length_b   1.000
_cell.length_c   1.000
_cell.angle_alpha   90.00
_cell.angle_beta   90.00
_cell.angle_gamma   90.00
#
_symmetry.space_group_name_H-M   'P 1'
#
loop_
_entity.id
_entity.type
_entity.pdbx_description
1 polymer ?
#
loop_
_entity_poly.entity_id
_entity_poly.type
_entity_poly.pdbx_seq_one_letter_code
_entity_poly.pdbx_strand_id
1 'polypeptide(L)'
;MTDETTAGPDHSTEPNPPTTEAGRSSVTVSGQAAPIAGDAVPDWEKRFRAPRIGLPDWAEDAPDRSLFVSNATGTFELYAWDRATGGQRQVTDRPNGTTDGTLSPDGEWIWWFSDTDGDEFGVWMRQPFAGGPDEPATPGLDPSYPGGLAIGRDGTAVVGRSTDEDGSTVHLVRPGQPPVEIYRHRESAGVGDLSHDGSLIALEHTEHGDAMHSAIRVVRPDGSTVAELDDTNGGTEELGLSVMGFAPVDGDSRLLVGHQRRGRWEPMIWDPLTGVETPLEIDLPGDVGADWYPDGSALLVEHEYQARSELWRFDLSGAAGRSLTRVETPAGTVAGATARPDGTVEFLWSSAAQPPEVRSTSGKVVLDPPGAAAPASVAVRDVWVEGPGGRIHALVQQPSGDGPFPTVFDIHGGPTWHDSDAFASSPAAWVDHGFAVVRVNYRGSTGYGRAWTDALKHRVGLIELEDIAAVRAWAVSSGLADPERLVLAGGSWGGYLTLLGLGTQPDAWAVGLAAVPVADYVTAYNDEMEALKAMDRTLLGGTPEEVPERFEASSPLTYVEAVRAPVYISAGVNDPRCPIRQVENYVKRLEQRGHPHEVYRYDAGHGSLVVEERIKQVRLELDFAQRHLKPKTEHHEPPAAQQP
;
A
#
# COMPACT_ATOMS: atom_id res chain seq x y z
N MET A 1 -2.79 -69.17 10.26
CA MET A 1 -2.60 -69.84 8.97
C MET A 1 -2.38 -68.71 7.96
N THR A 2 -1.12 -68.58 7.69
CA THR A 2 -0.36 -68.26 6.48
C THR A 2 -0.57 -66.84 5.97
N ASP A 3 0.26 -65.85 6.27
CA ASP A 3 1.64 -65.61 5.81
C ASP A 3 1.72 -65.57 4.27
N GLU A 4 1.96 -64.36 3.75
CA GLU A 4 2.79 -64.13 2.58
C GLU A 4 3.08 -62.61 2.40
N THR A 5 4.33 -62.28 2.65
CA THR A 5 5.08 -61.10 2.29
C THR A 5 5.26 -61.02 0.77
N THR A 6 5.10 -59.82 0.17
CA THR A 6 5.79 -59.50 -1.08
C THR A 6 6.35 -58.07 -1.03
N ALA A 7 7.65 -58.02 -1.31
CA ALA A 7 8.51 -56.87 -1.35
C ALA A 7 8.19 -55.93 -2.52
N GLY A 8 8.35 -54.60 -2.29
CA GLY A 8 8.31 -53.59 -3.34
C GLY A 8 9.66 -53.51 -4.11
N PRO A 9 9.65 -52.96 -5.31
CA PRO A 9 10.90 -52.74 -6.03
C PRO A 9 11.51 -51.39 -5.73
N ASP A 10 12.79 -51.49 -5.49
CA ASP A 10 13.83 -50.48 -5.45
C ASP A 10 13.92 -49.71 -6.80
N HIS A 11 13.87 -48.38 -6.81
CA HIS A 11 14.22 -47.56 -7.97
C HIS A 11 15.48 -46.77 -7.67
N SER A 12 16.60 -47.39 -8.06
CA SER A 12 17.88 -46.76 -8.23
C SER A 12 17.85 -45.69 -9.35
N THR A 13 18.27 -44.51 -9.04
CA THR A 13 18.45 -43.38 -9.95
C THR A 13 19.68 -43.58 -10.82
N GLU A 14 19.51 -43.62 -12.14
CA GLU A 14 20.58 -43.39 -13.12
C GLU A 14 20.54 -41.93 -13.61
N PRO A 15 21.69 -41.26 -13.86
CA PRO A 15 21.73 -39.88 -14.33
C PRO A 15 21.50 -39.79 -15.85
N ASN A 16 20.61 -38.89 -16.28
CA ASN A 16 20.41 -38.54 -17.68
C ASN A 16 21.61 -37.79 -18.26
N PRO A 17 21.95 -37.99 -19.54
CA PRO A 17 23.07 -37.32 -20.22
C PRO A 17 22.74 -35.86 -20.55
N PRO A 18 23.77 -34.99 -20.78
CA PRO A 18 23.58 -33.57 -20.98
C PRO A 18 22.96 -33.26 -22.35
N THR A 19 21.87 -32.52 -22.35
CA THR A 19 21.28 -31.93 -23.56
C THR A 19 22.06 -30.70 -23.98
N THR A 20 22.48 -30.71 -25.22
CA THR A 20 23.19 -29.64 -25.93
C THR A 20 22.39 -28.33 -25.94
N GLU A 21 23.04 -27.27 -25.51
CA GLU A 21 22.57 -25.88 -25.64
C GLU A 21 22.37 -25.50 -27.11
N ALA A 22 21.15 -25.08 -27.45
CA ALA A 22 20.86 -24.36 -28.66
C ALA A 22 20.32 -22.97 -28.27
N GLY A 23 21.17 -21.98 -28.52
CA GLY A 23 20.88 -20.55 -28.72
C GLY A 23 19.71 -19.91 -27.95
N ARG A 24 19.87 -19.59 -26.68
CA ARG A 24 19.02 -18.60 -25.98
C ARG A 24 19.72 -17.25 -26.04
N SER A 25 19.22 -16.33 -26.83
CA SER A 25 19.54 -14.91 -26.75
C SER A 25 18.76 -14.29 -25.58
N SER A 26 19.16 -14.63 -24.35
CA SER A 26 18.78 -13.87 -23.17
C SER A 26 19.85 -12.81 -22.97
N VAL A 27 19.52 -11.55 -23.18
CA VAL A 27 20.35 -10.44 -22.73
C VAL A 27 20.27 -10.40 -21.22
N THR A 28 21.14 -11.17 -20.57
CA THR A 28 21.44 -10.99 -19.16
C THR A 28 22.28 -9.72 -19.08
N VAL A 29 21.69 -8.61 -18.66
CA VAL A 29 22.41 -7.38 -18.35
C VAL A 29 23.16 -7.60 -17.04
N SER A 30 24.29 -8.31 -17.10
CA SER A 30 25.31 -8.30 -16.05
C SER A 30 26.26 -7.12 -16.34
N GLY A 31 25.91 -5.98 -15.78
CA GLY A 31 26.73 -4.78 -15.84
C GLY A 31 26.55 -3.96 -14.57
N GLN A 32 27.32 -4.23 -13.54
CA GLN A 32 27.66 -3.21 -12.57
C GLN A 32 28.41 -2.12 -13.35
N ALA A 33 27.70 -1.06 -13.75
CA ALA A 33 28.33 0.18 -14.12
C ALA A 33 29.00 0.74 -12.85
N ALA A 34 30.32 0.59 -12.76
CA ALA A 34 31.09 1.31 -11.76
C ALA A 34 30.79 2.81 -11.91
N PRO A 35 30.63 3.57 -10.81
CA PRO A 35 30.42 5.00 -10.89
C PRO A 35 31.61 5.61 -11.63
N ILE A 36 31.31 6.31 -12.74
CA ILE A 36 32.28 7.16 -13.44
C ILE A 36 32.68 8.24 -12.43
N ALA A 37 33.93 8.23 -11.99
CA ALA A 37 34.44 9.20 -11.05
C ALA A 37 34.42 10.59 -11.71
N GLY A 38 33.48 11.47 -11.28
CA GLY A 38 33.46 12.87 -11.70
C GLY A 38 32.09 13.56 -11.76
N ASP A 39 31.01 12.87 -12.02
CA ASP A 39 29.70 13.51 -12.13
C ASP A 39 28.98 13.56 -10.77
N ALA A 40 28.45 14.73 -10.43
CA ALA A 40 27.65 14.90 -9.21
C ALA A 40 26.39 14.03 -9.32
N VAL A 41 26.05 13.31 -8.24
CA VAL A 41 24.80 12.51 -8.17
C VAL A 41 23.61 13.41 -8.55
N PRO A 42 22.76 13.01 -9.53
CA PRO A 42 21.65 13.84 -9.96
C PRO A 42 20.58 13.96 -8.85
N ASP A 43 19.79 15.02 -8.89
CA ASP A 43 18.83 15.33 -7.83
C ASP A 43 17.76 14.26 -7.68
N TRP A 44 17.32 13.63 -8.77
CA TRP A 44 16.37 12.53 -8.72
C TRP A 44 16.89 11.34 -7.89
N GLU A 45 18.17 10.96 -8.04
CA GLU A 45 18.77 9.89 -7.22
C GLU A 45 18.98 10.32 -5.76
N LYS A 46 19.36 11.57 -5.53
CA LYS A 46 19.47 12.13 -4.16
C LYS A 46 18.15 12.04 -3.41
N ARG A 47 16.98 12.20 -4.10
CA ARG A 47 15.66 12.05 -3.47
C ARG A 47 15.39 10.64 -2.95
N PHE A 48 15.90 9.60 -3.62
CA PHE A 48 15.81 8.24 -3.12
C PHE A 48 16.78 7.97 -1.96
N ARG A 49 18.01 8.46 -2.07
CA ARG A 49 19.08 8.23 -1.07
C ARG A 49 18.94 9.08 0.17
N ALA A 50 18.21 10.18 0.11
CA ALA A 50 18.02 11.02 1.29
C ALA A 50 17.38 10.20 2.42
N PRO A 51 17.97 10.23 3.62
CA PRO A 51 17.37 9.56 4.76
C PRO A 51 15.98 10.11 5.07
N ARG A 52 15.05 9.22 5.33
CA ARG A 52 13.67 9.52 5.70
C ARG A 52 13.36 8.92 7.04
N ILE A 53 12.45 9.54 7.76
CA ILE A 53 11.94 9.06 9.03
C ILE A 53 10.41 8.98 8.91
N GLY A 54 9.85 7.82 9.25
CA GLY A 54 8.41 7.67 9.48
C GLY A 54 7.97 8.39 10.76
N LEU A 55 6.67 8.55 10.96
CA LEU A 55 6.15 9.05 12.23
C LEU A 55 6.58 8.11 13.35
N PRO A 56 7.27 8.58 14.41
CA PRO A 56 7.63 7.71 15.53
C PRO A 56 6.39 7.27 16.29
N ASP A 57 6.17 5.96 16.36
CA ASP A 57 5.28 5.34 17.32
C ASP A 57 5.88 5.42 18.74
N TRP A 58 5.06 5.47 19.80
CA TRP A 58 5.53 5.65 21.15
C TRP A 58 4.82 4.72 22.15
N ALA A 59 5.55 4.25 23.15
CA ALA A 59 5.03 3.34 24.15
C ALA A 59 4.10 4.08 25.13
N GLU A 60 2.89 3.59 25.31
CA GLU A 60 1.82 4.24 26.09
C GLU A 60 2.22 4.56 27.52
N ASP A 61 2.87 3.62 28.22
CA ASP A 61 3.31 3.76 29.61
C ASP A 61 4.75 4.31 29.72
N ALA A 62 5.47 4.44 28.59
CA ALA A 62 6.82 4.97 28.51
C ALA A 62 6.99 5.93 27.31
N PRO A 63 6.30 7.09 27.30
CA PRO A 63 6.17 7.93 26.12
C PRO A 63 7.49 8.53 25.58
N ASP A 64 8.58 8.43 26.31
CA ASP A 64 9.92 8.79 25.82
C ASP A 64 10.57 7.68 25.00
N ARG A 65 10.01 6.47 24.96
CA ARG A 65 10.47 5.38 24.09
C ARG A 65 9.66 5.35 22.82
N SER A 66 10.33 5.40 21.69
CA SER A 66 9.70 5.44 20.38
C SER A 66 10.35 4.46 19.41
N LEU A 67 9.55 4.01 18.44
CA LEU A 67 9.98 3.20 17.30
C LEU A 67 9.64 3.94 16.00
N PHE A 68 10.54 3.93 15.03
CA PHE A 68 10.27 4.53 13.72
C PHE A 68 10.97 3.76 12.61
N VAL A 69 10.47 3.93 11.38
CA VAL A 69 11.08 3.39 10.16
C VAL A 69 12.02 4.42 9.56
N SER A 70 13.21 3.99 9.10
CA SER A 70 14.13 4.85 8.37
C SER A 70 14.97 4.06 7.35
N ASN A 71 15.34 4.72 6.25
CA ASN A 71 16.29 4.20 5.26
C ASN A 71 17.72 4.75 5.45
N ALA A 72 18.09 5.17 6.64
CA ALA A 72 19.37 5.82 6.93
C ALA A 72 20.59 4.97 6.55
N THR A 73 20.47 3.65 6.53
CA THR A 73 21.54 2.70 6.13
C THR A 73 21.42 2.21 4.68
N GLY A 74 20.49 2.78 3.90
CA GLY A 74 20.26 2.38 2.50
C GLY A 74 19.17 1.33 2.32
N THR A 75 18.63 0.80 3.41
CA THR A 75 17.48 -0.10 3.45
C THR A 75 16.50 0.42 4.49
N PHE A 76 15.20 0.28 4.24
CA PHE A 76 14.19 0.67 5.24
C PHE A 76 14.16 -0.35 6.36
N GLU A 77 14.45 0.13 7.57
CA GLU A 77 14.58 -0.67 8.79
C GLU A 77 13.91 0.02 9.97
N LEU A 78 13.70 -0.71 11.06
CA LEU A 78 13.18 -0.20 12.31
C LEU A 78 14.30 0.39 13.18
N TYR A 79 14.00 1.51 13.84
CA TYR A 79 14.89 2.24 14.74
C TYR A 79 14.20 2.54 16.06
N ALA A 80 14.85 2.21 17.18
CA ALA A 80 14.45 2.65 18.50
C ALA A 80 14.99 4.05 18.79
N TRP A 81 14.19 4.88 19.46
CA TRP A 81 14.57 6.23 19.86
C TRP A 81 14.14 6.50 21.30
N ASP A 82 15.12 6.75 22.17
CA ASP A 82 14.92 7.24 23.53
C ASP A 82 14.94 8.78 23.51
N ARG A 83 13.77 9.39 23.62
CA ARG A 83 13.60 10.85 23.54
C ARG A 83 14.25 11.58 24.72
N ALA A 84 14.29 10.97 25.91
CA ALA A 84 14.86 11.58 27.11
C ALA A 84 16.38 11.75 26.98
N THR A 85 17.06 10.79 26.34
CA THR A 85 18.51 10.83 26.14
C THR A 85 18.92 11.31 24.74
N GLY A 86 18.00 11.30 23.78
CA GLY A 86 18.26 11.53 22.37
C GLY A 86 18.94 10.35 21.66
N GLY A 87 19.11 9.20 22.32
CA GLY A 87 19.77 8.02 21.79
C GLY A 87 18.92 7.31 20.73
N GLN A 88 19.52 7.01 19.58
CA GLN A 88 18.89 6.24 18.51
C GLN A 88 19.68 4.95 18.27
N ARG A 89 18.97 3.87 17.94
CA ARG A 89 19.54 2.57 17.63
C ARG A 89 18.77 1.89 16.51
N GLN A 90 19.48 1.38 15.51
CA GLN A 90 18.90 0.47 14.52
C GLN A 90 18.48 -0.83 15.22
N VAL A 91 17.25 -1.27 14.96
CA VAL A 91 16.64 -2.46 15.57
C VAL A 91 16.84 -3.67 14.67
N THR A 92 16.48 -3.54 13.41
CA THR A 92 16.57 -4.59 12.40
C THR A 92 17.66 -4.29 11.37
N ASP A 93 18.26 -5.33 10.79
CA ASP A 93 19.26 -5.23 9.72
C ASP A 93 19.07 -6.45 8.81
N ARG A 94 18.13 -6.32 7.85
CA ARG A 94 17.72 -7.42 6.99
C ARG A 94 18.05 -7.12 5.52
N PRO A 95 18.40 -8.14 4.71
CA PRO A 95 18.74 -7.93 3.30
C PRO A 95 17.65 -7.20 2.50
N ASN A 96 16.38 -7.53 2.75
CA ASN A 96 15.20 -6.92 2.09
C ASN A 96 14.47 -5.89 2.96
N GLY A 97 15.02 -5.57 4.15
CA GLY A 97 14.46 -4.57 5.05
C GLY A 97 13.31 -5.06 5.93
N THR A 98 12.86 -4.19 6.84
CA THR A 98 11.72 -4.43 7.73
C THR A 98 11.06 -3.11 8.09
N THR A 99 9.74 -3.03 7.92
CA THR A 99 8.95 -1.83 8.26
C THR A 99 7.81 -2.11 9.22
N ASP A 100 7.49 -3.37 9.45
CA ASP A 100 6.39 -3.77 10.31
C ASP A 100 6.90 -4.09 11.72
N GLY A 101 6.52 -3.24 12.67
CA GLY A 101 6.93 -3.38 14.07
C GLY A 101 6.24 -2.40 14.99
N THR A 102 6.20 -2.74 16.28
CA THR A 102 5.54 -1.96 17.34
C THR A 102 6.26 -2.10 18.67
N LEU A 103 5.88 -1.27 19.64
CA LEU A 103 6.37 -1.33 21.02
C LEU A 103 5.38 -2.06 21.94
N SER A 104 5.89 -2.76 22.97
CA SER A 104 5.03 -3.11 24.10
C SER A 104 4.59 -1.83 24.82
N PRO A 105 3.40 -1.82 25.47
CA PRO A 105 2.91 -0.63 26.18
C PRO A 105 3.89 -0.05 27.20
N ASP A 106 4.65 -0.89 27.91
CA ASP A 106 5.70 -0.50 28.87
C ASP A 106 7.00 0.00 28.21
N GLY A 107 7.08 -0.11 26.86
CA GLY A 107 8.26 0.26 26.09
C GLY A 107 9.49 -0.62 26.30
N GLU A 108 9.38 -1.75 27.04
CA GLU A 108 10.53 -2.61 27.32
C GLU A 108 10.89 -3.50 26.11
N TRP A 109 9.92 -3.81 25.24
CA TRP A 109 10.08 -4.70 24.10
C TRP A 109 9.70 -4.02 22.80
N ILE A 110 10.48 -4.33 21.74
CA ILE A 110 10.16 -4.02 20.35
C ILE A 110 9.78 -5.34 19.67
N TRP A 111 8.61 -5.38 19.07
CA TRP A 111 8.12 -6.48 18.27
C TRP A 111 8.26 -6.13 16.80
N TRP A 112 8.62 -7.09 15.96
CA TRP A 112 8.76 -6.89 14.54
C TRP A 112 8.45 -8.17 13.75
N PHE A 113 7.92 -8.01 12.54
CA PHE A 113 7.54 -9.13 11.69
C PHE A 113 8.73 -9.58 10.84
N SER A 114 9.03 -10.88 10.87
CA SER A 114 10.14 -11.51 10.16
C SER A 114 9.59 -12.41 9.07
N ASP A 115 9.49 -11.89 7.86
CA ASP A 115 9.19 -12.64 6.65
C ASP A 115 10.46 -13.25 6.01
N THR A 116 10.28 -13.98 4.90
CA THR A 116 11.38 -14.53 4.12
C THR A 116 11.48 -13.80 2.79
N ASP A 117 12.59 -13.07 2.56
CA ASP A 117 12.89 -12.41 1.29
C ASP A 117 11.77 -11.50 0.73
N GLY A 118 10.95 -10.92 1.62
CA GLY A 118 9.86 -10.01 1.27
C GLY A 118 8.56 -10.70 0.83
N ASP A 119 8.41 -12.01 1.09
CA ASP A 119 7.21 -12.80 0.74
C ASP A 119 6.01 -12.56 1.67
N GLU A 120 6.14 -11.66 2.64
CA GLU A 120 5.10 -11.31 3.64
C GLU A 120 4.65 -12.51 4.50
N PHE A 121 5.34 -13.66 4.41
CA PHE A 121 5.01 -14.88 5.15
C PHE A 121 6.07 -15.16 6.22
N GLY A 122 5.70 -15.04 7.50
CA GLY A 122 6.70 -15.05 8.56
C GLY A 122 6.17 -15.22 9.98
N VAL A 123 6.97 -14.77 10.93
CA VAL A 123 6.69 -14.87 12.36
C VAL A 123 7.00 -13.56 13.06
N TRP A 124 6.35 -13.30 14.19
CA TRP A 124 6.69 -12.19 15.07
C TRP A 124 7.93 -12.51 15.90
N MET A 125 8.91 -11.61 15.82
CA MET A 125 10.13 -11.58 16.63
C MET A 125 10.06 -10.42 17.60
N ARG A 126 10.87 -10.45 18.67
CA ARG A 126 11.01 -9.32 19.59
C ARG A 126 12.42 -9.21 20.13
N GLN A 127 12.80 -8.02 20.57
CA GLN A 127 14.04 -7.76 21.28
C GLN A 127 13.82 -6.68 22.36
N PRO A 128 14.68 -6.63 23.41
CA PRO A 128 14.61 -5.55 24.40
C PRO A 128 14.83 -4.17 23.73
N PHE A 129 14.10 -3.14 24.20
CA PHE A 129 14.26 -1.78 23.72
C PHE A 129 15.70 -1.27 23.80
N ALA A 130 16.40 -1.59 24.90
CA ALA A 130 17.81 -1.24 25.11
C ALA A 130 18.80 -1.99 24.22
N GLY A 131 18.33 -2.94 23.41
CA GLY A 131 19.14 -3.85 22.60
C GLY A 131 19.37 -5.18 23.30
N GLY A 132 19.62 -6.21 22.49
CA GLY A 132 19.80 -7.59 22.92
C GLY A 132 19.58 -8.55 21.77
N PRO A 133 19.60 -9.86 22.02
CA PRO A 133 19.30 -10.85 21.00
C PRO A 133 17.81 -10.81 20.64
N ASP A 134 17.53 -11.09 19.35
CA ASP A 134 16.18 -11.38 18.90
C ASP A 134 15.71 -12.72 19.43
N GLU A 135 14.44 -12.79 19.82
CA GLU A 135 13.78 -14.03 20.21
C GLU A 135 12.40 -14.14 19.57
N PRO A 136 11.87 -15.36 19.33
CA PRO A 136 10.50 -15.51 18.86
C PRO A 136 9.52 -14.87 19.85
N ALA A 137 8.69 -13.94 19.35
CA ALA A 137 7.67 -13.28 20.18
C ALA A 137 6.45 -14.19 20.41
N THR A 138 6.18 -15.08 19.46
CA THR A 138 5.03 -16.00 19.45
C THR A 138 5.46 -17.46 19.36
N PRO A 139 6.22 -17.97 20.35
CA PRO A 139 6.72 -19.33 20.30
C PRO A 139 5.56 -20.34 20.26
N GLY A 140 5.62 -21.27 19.29
CA GLY A 140 4.58 -22.30 19.09
C GLY A 140 3.53 -21.93 18.02
N LEU A 141 3.64 -20.75 17.39
CA LEU A 141 2.93 -20.43 16.15
C LEU A 141 3.88 -20.61 14.95
N ASP A 142 3.40 -21.30 13.92
CA ASP A 142 4.12 -21.48 12.66
C ASP A 142 4.07 -20.19 11.82
N PRO A 143 4.91 -20.01 10.79
CA PRO A 143 4.82 -18.88 9.87
C PRO A 143 3.44 -18.73 9.23
N SER A 144 3.06 -17.49 8.94
CA SER A 144 1.77 -17.13 8.32
C SER A 144 1.83 -15.73 7.73
N TYR A 145 0.83 -15.34 6.95
CA TYR A 145 0.57 -13.91 6.70
C TYR A 145 0.07 -13.25 7.98
N PRO A 146 0.48 -11.99 8.27
CA PRO A 146 0.03 -11.28 9.46
C PRO A 146 -1.45 -10.88 9.33
N GLY A 147 -2.21 -11.10 10.40
CA GLY A 147 -3.63 -10.73 10.54
C GLY A 147 -3.87 -9.75 11.68
N GLY A 148 -2.90 -8.87 11.96
CA GLY A 148 -2.96 -7.91 13.07
C GLY A 148 -2.29 -8.41 14.34
N LEU A 149 -1.89 -7.44 15.18
CA LEU A 149 -1.23 -7.66 16.48
C LEU A 149 -1.69 -6.60 17.47
N ALA A 150 -2.09 -7.02 18.67
CA ALA A 150 -2.30 -6.13 19.80
C ALA A 150 -1.58 -6.67 21.04
N ILE A 151 -0.93 -5.81 21.81
CA ILE A 151 -0.11 -6.19 22.97
C ILE A 151 -0.69 -5.55 24.22
N GLY A 152 -1.05 -6.37 25.19
CA GLY A 152 -1.56 -5.92 26.48
C GLY A 152 -0.45 -5.57 27.48
N ARG A 153 -0.81 -4.75 28.49
CA ARG A 153 0.09 -4.31 29.56
C ARG A 153 0.63 -5.44 30.43
N ASP A 154 -0.06 -6.57 30.47
CA ASP A 154 0.39 -7.78 31.16
C ASP A 154 1.34 -8.66 30.34
N GLY A 155 1.73 -8.18 29.13
CA GLY A 155 2.55 -8.90 28.18
C GLY A 155 1.80 -9.98 27.39
N THR A 156 0.48 -10.06 27.50
CA THR A 156 -0.36 -10.88 26.62
C THR A 156 -0.39 -10.26 25.23
N ALA A 157 -0.22 -11.05 24.18
CA ALA A 157 -0.41 -10.62 22.80
C ALA A 157 -1.62 -11.32 22.16
N VAL A 158 -2.39 -10.58 21.40
CA VAL A 158 -3.43 -11.09 20.50
C VAL A 158 -2.87 -11.06 19.09
N VAL A 159 -2.78 -12.22 18.44
CA VAL A 159 -2.08 -12.39 17.17
C VAL A 159 -3.04 -12.95 16.13
N GLY A 160 -3.34 -12.16 15.11
CA GLY A 160 -4.05 -12.58 13.93
C GLY A 160 -3.10 -13.20 12.91
N ARG A 161 -3.56 -14.24 12.24
CA ARG A 161 -2.79 -15.01 11.25
C ARG A 161 -3.70 -15.46 10.11
N SER A 162 -3.12 -15.56 8.92
CA SER A 162 -3.82 -16.14 7.77
C SER A 162 -2.90 -17.13 7.02
N THR A 163 -3.47 -18.27 6.62
CA THR A 163 -2.83 -19.26 5.74
C THR A 163 -3.86 -19.82 4.77
N ASP A 164 -3.41 -20.35 3.63
CA ASP A 164 -4.29 -20.98 2.65
C ASP A 164 -4.98 -22.24 3.22
N GLU A 165 -4.33 -22.94 4.17
CA GLU A 165 -4.84 -24.16 4.77
C GLU A 165 -5.89 -23.87 5.84
N ASP A 166 -5.58 -22.96 6.78
CA ASP A 166 -6.40 -22.70 7.97
C ASP A 166 -7.42 -21.58 7.78
N GLY A 167 -7.23 -20.70 6.79
CA GLY A 167 -7.91 -19.41 6.71
C GLY A 167 -7.38 -18.44 7.75
N SER A 168 -8.26 -17.57 8.26
CA SER A 168 -7.92 -16.61 9.31
C SER A 168 -8.08 -17.23 10.71
N THR A 169 -7.06 -17.05 11.57
CA THR A 169 -7.07 -17.51 12.96
C THR A 169 -6.57 -16.40 13.88
N VAL A 170 -7.11 -16.34 15.10
CA VAL A 170 -6.63 -15.42 16.15
C VAL A 170 -6.20 -16.20 17.37
N HIS A 171 -5.02 -15.90 17.85
CA HIS A 171 -4.40 -16.59 18.98
C HIS A 171 -4.08 -15.63 20.11
N LEU A 172 -4.32 -16.09 21.33
CA LEU A 172 -3.89 -15.42 22.53
C LEU A 172 -2.55 -16.02 23.00
N VAL A 173 -1.52 -15.20 23.04
CA VAL A 173 -0.16 -15.59 23.45
C VAL A 173 0.16 -14.95 24.78
N ARG A 174 0.31 -15.77 25.83
CA ARG A 174 0.69 -15.31 27.18
C ARG A 174 2.13 -15.66 27.49
N PRO A 175 2.87 -14.83 28.24
CA PRO A 175 4.24 -15.14 28.64
C PRO A 175 4.36 -16.51 29.30
N GLY A 176 5.24 -17.36 28.75
CA GLY A 176 5.50 -18.70 29.29
C GLY A 176 4.39 -19.73 29.16
N GLN A 177 3.35 -19.46 28.38
CA GLN A 177 2.25 -20.39 28.11
C GLN A 177 2.19 -20.71 26.59
N PRO A 178 1.66 -21.88 26.22
CA PRO A 178 1.40 -22.15 24.80
C PRO A 178 0.30 -21.21 24.27
N PRO A 179 0.35 -20.87 22.96
CA PRO A 179 -0.71 -20.11 22.31
C PRO A 179 -2.07 -20.79 22.41
N VAL A 180 -3.13 -20.00 22.53
CA VAL A 180 -4.52 -20.48 22.59
C VAL A 180 -5.28 -19.86 21.43
N GLU A 181 -5.80 -20.68 20.52
CA GLU A 181 -6.69 -20.20 19.45
C GLU A 181 -8.03 -19.78 20.05
N ILE A 182 -8.45 -18.54 19.77
CA ILE A 182 -9.71 -17.95 20.26
C ILE A 182 -10.70 -17.64 19.15
N TYR A 183 -10.26 -17.69 17.86
CA TYR A 183 -11.09 -17.46 16.70
C TYR A 183 -10.52 -18.19 15.48
N ARG A 184 -11.42 -18.68 14.59
CA ARG A 184 -11.07 -19.27 13.29
C ARG A 184 -12.22 -19.09 12.30
N HIS A 185 -11.89 -18.66 11.08
CA HIS A 185 -12.82 -18.66 9.96
C HIS A 185 -12.09 -18.81 8.61
N ARG A 186 -12.81 -19.27 7.58
CA ARG A 186 -12.24 -19.40 6.21
C ARG A 186 -12.05 -18.03 5.54
N GLU A 187 -13.03 -17.15 5.71
CA GLU A 187 -12.95 -15.78 5.18
C GLU A 187 -12.00 -14.92 6.00
N SER A 188 -11.64 -13.75 5.44
CA SER A 188 -10.68 -12.84 6.08
C SER A 188 -11.17 -12.37 7.45
N ALA A 189 -10.28 -12.42 8.41
CA ALA A 189 -10.45 -11.79 9.71
C ALA A 189 -9.09 -11.37 10.29
N GLY A 190 -9.09 -10.30 11.10
CA GLY A 190 -7.91 -9.77 11.73
C GLY A 190 -8.17 -9.18 13.11
N VAL A 191 -7.09 -8.99 13.85
CA VAL A 191 -7.13 -8.28 15.13
C VAL A 191 -7.16 -6.79 14.86
N GLY A 192 -8.25 -6.13 15.25
CA GLY A 192 -8.37 -4.68 15.19
C GLY A 192 -7.72 -4.01 16.40
N ASP A 193 -8.10 -4.40 17.62
CA ASP A 193 -7.54 -3.81 18.83
C ASP A 193 -7.81 -4.66 20.08
N LEU A 194 -7.09 -4.33 21.17
CA LEU A 194 -7.24 -4.89 22.53
C LEU A 194 -7.57 -3.78 23.50
N SER A 195 -8.65 -3.91 24.29
CA SER A 195 -9.01 -2.91 25.28
C SER A 195 -7.88 -2.66 26.29
N HIS A 196 -7.80 -1.44 26.80
CA HIS A 196 -6.73 -0.97 27.67
C HIS A 196 -6.50 -1.88 28.90
N ASP A 197 -7.56 -2.47 29.46
CA ASP A 197 -7.51 -3.44 30.57
C ASP A 197 -7.34 -4.90 30.11
N GLY A 198 -7.23 -5.16 28.79
CA GLY A 198 -7.07 -6.49 28.20
C GLY A 198 -8.30 -7.39 28.26
N SER A 199 -9.47 -6.87 28.63
CA SER A 199 -10.69 -7.66 28.83
C SER A 199 -11.52 -7.91 27.57
N LEU A 200 -11.32 -7.09 26.52
CA LEU A 200 -12.05 -7.13 25.26
C LEU A 200 -11.07 -7.10 24.07
N ILE A 201 -11.39 -7.87 23.04
CA ILE A 201 -10.63 -7.94 21.79
C ILE A 201 -11.61 -7.60 20.65
N ALA A 202 -11.30 -6.60 19.85
CA ALA A 202 -12.04 -6.27 18.63
C ALA A 202 -11.42 -6.99 17.43
N LEU A 203 -12.25 -7.67 16.67
CA LEU A 203 -11.88 -8.37 15.43
C LEU A 203 -12.66 -7.74 14.28
N GLU A 204 -11.98 -7.45 13.17
CA GLU A 204 -12.64 -7.21 11.89
C GLU A 204 -12.77 -8.53 11.16
N HIS A 205 -13.92 -8.79 10.51
CA HIS A 205 -14.13 -10.02 9.76
C HIS A 205 -15.06 -9.83 8.57
N THR A 206 -14.96 -10.76 7.62
CA THR A 206 -15.78 -10.81 6.40
C THR A 206 -16.52 -12.14 6.26
N GLU A 207 -16.99 -12.73 7.37
CA GLU A 207 -17.68 -14.03 7.41
C GLU A 207 -18.89 -14.11 6.48
N HIS A 208 -19.51 -12.97 6.16
CA HIS A 208 -20.60 -12.83 5.18
C HIS A 208 -20.16 -12.95 3.71
N GLY A 209 -18.83 -12.97 3.42
CA GLY A 209 -18.25 -13.19 2.09
C GLY A 209 -17.94 -11.93 1.27
N ASP A 210 -18.29 -10.72 1.74
CA ASP A 210 -17.87 -9.46 1.10
C ASP A 210 -16.55 -8.97 1.70
N ALA A 211 -15.45 -9.22 1.00
CA ALA A 211 -14.11 -8.87 1.47
C ALA A 211 -13.80 -7.36 1.47
N MET A 212 -14.66 -6.55 0.85
CA MET A 212 -14.49 -5.09 0.77
C MET A 212 -15.16 -4.34 1.92
N HIS A 213 -16.06 -4.98 2.66
CA HIS A 213 -16.87 -4.37 3.70
C HIS A 213 -16.88 -5.26 4.95
N SER A 214 -16.02 -4.98 5.91
CA SER A 214 -15.89 -5.75 7.14
C SER A 214 -17.05 -5.50 8.10
N ALA A 215 -17.34 -6.50 8.95
CA ALA A 215 -18.08 -6.39 10.20
C ALA A 215 -17.12 -6.45 11.38
N ILE A 216 -17.57 -6.08 12.58
CA ILE A 216 -16.78 -6.07 13.80
C ILE A 216 -17.38 -7.01 14.82
N ARG A 217 -16.56 -7.94 15.34
CA ARG A 217 -16.89 -8.79 16.48
C ARG A 217 -16.00 -8.46 17.68
N VAL A 218 -16.62 -8.28 18.84
CA VAL A 218 -15.88 -8.13 20.09
C VAL A 218 -15.98 -9.43 20.88
N VAL A 219 -14.83 -9.97 21.27
CA VAL A 219 -14.70 -11.22 22.05
C VAL A 219 -13.94 -10.99 23.36
N ARG A 220 -14.08 -11.91 24.30
CA ARG A 220 -13.22 -11.99 25.47
C ARG A 220 -11.98 -12.84 25.21
N PRO A 221 -10.95 -12.77 26.11
CA PRO A 221 -9.76 -13.60 25.99
C PRO A 221 -10.01 -15.13 26.06
N ASP A 222 -11.21 -15.58 26.40
CA ASP A 222 -11.62 -16.99 26.34
C ASP A 222 -12.30 -17.37 25.01
N GLY A 223 -12.38 -16.43 24.05
CA GLY A 223 -13.03 -16.61 22.76
C GLY A 223 -14.55 -16.41 22.77
N SER A 224 -15.16 -16.13 23.93
CA SER A 224 -16.61 -15.88 24.00
C SER A 224 -16.98 -14.54 23.38
N THR A 225 -17.94 -14.55 22.45
CA THR A 225 -18.46 -13.33 21.81
C THR A 225 -19.21 -12.48 22.83
N VAL A 226 -18.88 -11.18 22.83
CA VAL A 226 -19.55 -10.15 23.64
C VAL A 226 -20.65 -9.46 22.83
N ALA A 227 -20.27 -8.98 21.65
CA ALA A 227 -21.16 -8.26 20.75
C ALA A 227 -20.64 -8.34 19.30
N GLU A 228 -21.54 -8.04 18.38
CA GLU A 228 -21.24 -7.94 16.96
C GLU A 228 -21.92 -6.69 16.40
N LEU A 229 -21.20 -5.99 15.51
CA LEU A 229 -21.70 -4.86 14.74
C LEU A 229 -21.49 -5.19 13.26
N ASP A 230 -22.59 -5.29 12.52
CA ASP A 230 -22.61 -5.66 11.11
C ASP A 230 -23.55 -4.74 10.34
N ASP A 231 -22.98 -3.88 9.51
CA ASP A 231 -23.72 -2.97 8.62
C ASP A 231 -23.93 -3.58 7.22
N THR A 232 -23.40 -4.78 6.97
CA THR A 232 -23.57 -5.48 5.69
C THR A 232 -24.90 -6.23 5.60
N ASN A 233 -25.62 -6.35 6.70
CA ASN A 233 -26.84 -7.17 6.80
C ASN A 233 -26.65 -8.60 6.24
N GLY A 234 -25.53 -9.23 6.62
CA GLY A 234 -25.15 -10.55 6.13
C GLY A 234 -24.75 -10.55 4.66
N GLY A 235 -24.14 -9.47 4.17
CA GLY A 235 -23.67 -9.32 2.80
C GLY A 235 -24.73 -8.85 1.80
N THR A 236 -25.88 -8.37 2.27
CA THR A 236 -26.95 -7.82 1.40
C THR A 236 -26.85 -6.31 1.19
N GLU A 237 -26.10 -5.61 2.03
CA GLU A 237 -25.75 -4.20 1.91
C GLU A 237 -24.23 -4.04 1.84
N GLU A 238 -23.77 -3.07 1.08
CA GLU A 238 -22.36 -2.80 0.86
C GLU A 238 -21.87 -1.69 1.79
N LEU A 239 -21.97 -1.92 3.11
CA LEU A 239 -21.57 -0.97 4.13
C LEU A 239 -20.53 -1.62 5.05
N GLY A 240 -19.30 -1.10 5.01
CA GLY A 240 -18.20 -1.59 5.84
C GLY A 240 -18.08 -0.84 7.16
N LEU A 241 -17.46 -1.54 8.11
CA LEU A 241 -17.01 -1.04 9.39
C LEU A 241 -15.50 -1.21 9.51
N SER A 242 -14.85 -0.38 10.31
CA SER A 242 -13.42 -0.51 10.63
C SER A 242 -13.17 -0.21 12.09
N VAL A 243 -12.31 -0.98 12.73
CA VAL A 243 -11.85 -0.73 14.09
C VAL A 243 -10.82 0.40 14.08
N MET A 244 -11.09 1.48 14.82
CA MET A 244 -10.15 2.59 14.99
C MET A 244 -9.44 2.55 16.36
N GLY A 245 -9.96 1.80 17.34
CA GLY A 245 -9.32 1.57 18.62
C GLY A 245 -10.24 1.73 19.83
N PHE A 246 -9.95 0.99 20.89
CA PHE A 246 -10.62 1.15 22.18
C PHE A 246 -10.19 2.45 22.87
N ALA A 247 -11.06 2.97 23.74
CA ALA A 247 -10.69 4.10 24.59
C ALA A 247 -9.48 3.73 25.48
N PRO A 248 -8.44 4.59 25.56
CA PRO A 248 -7.19 4.30 26.26
C PRO A 248 -7.32 4.51 27.79
N VAL A 249 -8.37 3.95 28.40
CA VAL A 249 -8.70 4.13 29.83
C VAL A 249 -9.17 2.81 30.40
N ASP A 250 -8.62 2.41 31.55
CA ASP A 250 -9.00 1.18 32.25
C ASP A 250 -10.51 1.09 32.54
N GLY A 251 -11.13 -0.01 32.08
CA GLY A 251 -12.54 -0.28 32.28
C GLY A 251 -13.47 0.51 31.39
N ASP A 252 -12.96 1.29 30.44
CA ASP A 252 -13.74 1.95 29.39
C ASP A 252 -13.86 1.01 28.18
N SER A 253 -15.08 0.53 27.93
CA SER A 253 -15.37 -0.41 26.83
C SER A 253 -15.65 0.27 25.49
N ARG A 254 -15.64 1.60 25.43
CA ARG A 254 -15.95 2.32 24.19
C ARG A 254 -14.92 2.02 23.11
N LEU A 255 -15.42 1.61 21.95
CA LEU A 255 -14.64 1.36 20.74
C LEU A 255 -14.92 2.48 19.73
N LEU A 256 -13.89 3.10 19.21
CA LEU A 256 -13.97 4.01 18.08
C LEU A 256 -14.05 3.18 16.80
N VAL A 257 -15.08 3.42 15.99
CA VAL A 257 -15.42 2.64 14.80
C VAL A 257 -15.60 3.57 13.61
N GLY A 258 -14.97 3.26 12.48
CA GLY A 258 -15.30 3.84 11.19
C GLY A 258 -16.51 3.16 10.57
N HIS A 259 -17.38 3.94 9.91
CA HIS A 259 -18.56 3.41 9.20
C HIS A 259 -18.83 4.18 7.91
N GLN A 260 -19.60 3.56 6.99
CA GLN A 260 -19.93 4.14 5.69
C GLN A 260 -21.40 4.53 5.52
N ARG A 261 -22.19 4.60 6.59
CA ARG A 261 -23.67 4.79 6.59
C ARG A 261 -24.15 6.04 5.86
N ARG A 262 -23.31 7.08 5.75
CA ARG A 262 -23.64 8.33 5.02
C ARG A 262 -22.93 8.43 3.66
N GLY A 263 -22.46 7.32 3.12
CA GLY A 263 -21.82 7.25 1.79
C GLY A 263 -20.36 7.69 1.78
N ARG A 264 -19.71 7.73 2.95
CA ARG A 264 -18.28 8.04 3.14
C ARG A 264 -17.81 7.45 4.48
N TRP A 265 -16.52 7.36 4.70
CA TRP A 265 -15.98 6.98 5.99
C TRP A 265 -16.16 8.09 7.02
N GLU A 266 -16.71 7.73 8.18
CA GLU A 266 -16.93 8.62 9.33
C GLU A 266 -16.79 7.83 10.64
N PRO A 267 -16.24 8.46 11.72
CA PRO A 267 -16.13 7.82 13.00
C PRO A 267 -17.43 7.86 13.82
N MET A 268 -17.66 6.81 14.61
CA MET A 268 -18.63 6.75 15.69
C MET A 268 -18.02 6.06 16.90
N ILE A 269 -18.61 6.24 18.08
CA ILE A 269 -18.26 5.48 19.28
C ILE A 269 -19.33 4.42 19.51
N TRP A 270 -18.89 3.16 19.62
CA TRP A 270 -19.71 2.02 19.97
C TRP A 270 -19.28 1.43 21.31
N ASP A 271 -20.22 1.18 22.22
CA ASP A 271 -19.96 0.45 23.45
C ASP A 271 -20.48 -1.00 23.31
N PRO A 272 -19.62 -2.00 23.14
CA PRO A 272 -20.03 -3.38 22.92
C PRO A 272 -20.66 -4.04 24.15
N LEU A 273 -20.46 -3.52 25.37
CA LEU A 273 -21.09 -4.05 26.59
C LEU A 273 -22.55 -3.62 26.73
N THR A 274 -22.89 -2.45 26.23
CA THR A 274 -24.25 -1.89 26.32
C THR A 274 -24.99 -1.88 24.98
N GLY A 275 -24.29 -2.06 23.88
CA GLY A 275 -24.80 -1.95 22.50
C GLY A 275 -25.11 -0.51 22.08
N VAL A 276 -24.66 0.48 22.86
CA VAL A 276 -24.95 1.90 22.55
C VAL A 276 -24.00 2.40 21.46
N GLU A 277 -24.56 2.87 20.36
CA GLU A 277 -23.87 3.58 19.30
C GLU A 277 -24.04 5.10 19.49
N THR A 278 -22.95 5.83 19.40
CA THR A 278 -22.91 7.28 19.56
C THR A 278 -22.30 7.92 18.30
N PRO A 279 -23.12 8.35 17.33
CA PRO A 279 -22.63 9.05 16.16
C PRO A 279 -21.85 10.32 16.55
N LEU A 280 -20.75 10.58 15.85
CA LEU A 280 -20.01 11.82 15.96
C LEU A 280 -20.49 12.77 14.86
N GLU A 281 -21.03 13.92 15.26
CA GLU A 281 -21.53 14.93 14.30
C GLU A 281 -20.35 15.78 13.79
N ILE A 282 -19.55 15.21 12.87
CA ILE A 282 -18.42 15.88 12.23
C ILE A 282 -18.88 16.33 10.83
N ASP A 283 -19.08 17.64 10.67
CA ASP A 283 -19.53 18.25 9.40
C ASP A 283 -18.32 18.67 8.54
N LEU A 284 -17.57 17.68 8.04
CA LEU A 284 -16.47 17.86 7.10
C LEU A 284 -16.77 17.07 5.82
N PRO A 285 -16.47 17.58 4.62
CA PRO A 285 -16.61 16.82 3.37
C PRO A 285 -15.51 15.75 3.25
N GLY A 286 -15.72 14.71 2.43
CA GLY A 286 -14.72 13.64 2.21
C GLY A 286 -14.69 12.63 3.34
N ASP A 287 -13.60 11.87 3.43
CA ASP A 287 -13.45 10.81 4.42
C ASP A 287 -12.85 11.36 5.73
N VAL A 288 -13.31 10.82 6.85
CA VAL A 288 -12.90 11.24 8.21
C VAL A 288 -12.49 10.00 8.99
N GLY A 289 -11.22 9.95 9.39
CA GLY A 289 -10.68 9.04 10.38
C GLY A 289 -10.54 9.70 11.74
N ALA A 290 -10.34 8.92 12.79
CA ALA A 290 -10.05 9.46 14.11
C ALA A 290 -9.26 8.49 14.98
N ASP A 291 -8.54 9.04 15.95
CA ASP A 291 -7.84 8.31 17.00
C ASP A 291 -8.05 8.99 18.35
N TRP A 292 -7.87 8.24 19.44
CA TRP A 292 -8.05 8.77 20.78
C TRP A 292 -6.90 9.68 21.21
N TYR A 293 -7.22 10.77 21.92
CA TYR A 293 -6.22 11.38 22.81
C TYR A 293 -5.95 10.44 23.98
N PRO A 294 -4.70 10.39 24.52
CA PRO A 294 -4.31 9.41 25.55
C PRO A 294 -5.13 9.40 26.83
N ASP A 295 -5.83 10.50 27.14
CA ASP A 295 -6.70 10.63 28.30
C ASP A 295 -8.18 10.27 28.04
N GLY A 296 -8.51 9.87 26.79
CA GLY A 296 -9.87 9.52 26.38
C GLY A 296 -10.86 10.67 26.34
N SER A 297 -10.40 11.92 26.50
CA SER A 297 -11.26 13.11 26.57
C SER A 297 -11.65 13.70 25.23
N ALA A 298 -10.85 13.41 24.20
CA ALA A 298 -11.00 13.96 22.85
C ALA A 298 -10.54 12.95 21.80
N LEU A 299 -10.85 13.25 20.53
CA LEU A 299 -10.35 12.54 19.38
C LEU A 299 -9.44 13.46 18.54
N LEU A 300 -8.34 12.92 18.06
CA LEU A 300 -7.57 13.45 16.95
C LEU A 300 -8.24 12.99 15.67
N VAL A 301 -8.78 13.93 14.91
CA VAL A 301 -9.52 13.65 13.68
C VAL A 301 -8.61 13.91 12.49
N GLU A 302 -8.48 12.92 11.63
CA GLU A 302 -7.84 13.01 10.33
C GLU A 302 -8.91 13.20 9.26
N HIS A 303 -8.84 14.32 8.56
CA HIS A 303 -9.79 14.68 7.52
C HIS A 303 -9.11 14.63 6.17
N GLU A 304 -9.64 13.82 5.26
CA GLU A 304 -9.12 13.64 3.92
C GLU A 304 -10.11 14.14 2.87
N TYR A 305 -9.67 15.09 2.06
CA TYR A 305 -10.51 15.67 1.02
C TYR A 305 -9.70 16.20 -0.16
N GLN A 306 -10.09 15.80 -1.37
CA GLN A 306 -9.49 16.25 -2.62
C GLN A 306 -7.96 16.13 -2.64
N ALA A 307 -7.47 14.93 -2.31
CA ALA A 307 -6.05 14.56 -2.32
C ALA A 307 -5.17 15.35 -1.32
N ARG A 308 -5.75 15.87 -0.27
CA ARG A 308 -5.07 16.54 0.85
C ARG A 308 -5.67 16.11 2.17
N SER A 309 -4.89 16.21 3.24
CA SER A 309 -5.36 15.89 4.59
C SER A 309 -5.13 17.04 5.56
N GLU A 310 -5.99 17.13 6.54
CA GLU A 310 -6.00 18.11 7.62
C GLU A 310 -6.24 17.41 8.96
N LEU A 311 -5.80 18.01 10.05
CA LEU A 311 -6.02 17.51 11.39
C LEU A 311 -6.99 18.40 12.16
N TRP A 312 -7.81 17.76 12.99
CA TRP A 312 -8.75 18.41 13.88
C TRP A 312 -8.76 17.74 15.25
N ARG A 313 -9.10 18.49 16.28
CA ARG A 313 -9.39 17.97 17.61
C ARG A 313 -10.91 18.01 17.83
N PHE A 314 -11.48 16.86 18.20
CA PHE A 314 -12.89 16.75 18.56
C PHE A 314 -13.02 16.47 20.06
N ASP A 315 -13.44 17.46 20.83
CA ASP A 315 -13.67 17.30 22.27
C ASP A 315 -14.99 16.55 22.51
N LEU A 316 -14.92 15.46 23.27
CA LEU A 316 -16.10 14.61 23.55
C LEU A 316 -16.99 15.19 24.65
N SER A 317 -16.42 16.02 25.56
CA SER A 317 -17.11 16.68 26.67
C SER A 317 -16.48 18.03 26.94
N GLY A 318 -17.27 18.98 27.44
CA GLY A 318 -16.78 20.30 27.84
C GLY A 318 -17.94 21.18 28.28
N ALA A 319 -17.66 22.37 28.87
CA ALA A 319 -18.66 23.34 29.28
C ALA A 319 -19.51 23.89 28.10
N ALA A 320 -18.97 23.79 26.87
CA ALA A 320 -19.62 24.20 25.63
C ALA A 320 -20.30 23.04 24.87
N GLY A 321 -20.23 21.77 25.41
CA GLY A 321 -20.62 20.57 24.68
C GLY A 321 -19.49 20.04 23.79
N ARG A 322 -19.82 19.22 22.78
CA ARG A 322 -18.88 18.72 21.78
C ARG A 322 -18.39 19.87 20.90
N SER A 323 -17.10 19.90 20.58
CA SER A 323 -16.51 20.95 19.72
C SER A 323 -15.45 20.38 18.80
N LEU A 324 -15.41 20.85 17.56
CA LEU A 324 -14.41 20.53 16.55
C LEU A 324 -13.50 21.74 16.37
N THR A 325 -12.18 21.58 16.59
CA THR A 325 -11.19 22.64 16.47
C THR A 325 -10.07 22.20 15.54
N ARG A 326 -9.74 23.03 14.54
CA ARG A 326 -8.66 22.72 13.61
C ARG A 326 -7.30 22.69 14.30
N VAL A 327 -6.51 21.68 14.02
CA VAL A 327 -5.08 21.62 14.34
C VAL A 327 -4.31 22.21 13.17
N GLU A 328 -3.52 23.23 13.41
CA GLU A 328 -2.80 23.91 12.32
C GLU A 328 -1.71 23.02 11.72
N THR A 329 -1.85 22.73 10.43
CA THR A 329 -0.89 21.98 9.60
C THR A 329 -0.57 22.78 8.33
N PRO A 330 0.62 22.64 7.73
CA PRO A 330 0.88 23.23 6.42
C PRO A 330 0.01 22.57 5.34
N ALA A 331 -0.22 23.26 4.23
CA ALA A 331 -0.92 22.68 3.08
C ALA A 331 -0.11 21.52 2.48
N GLY A 332 -0.77 20.41 2.17
CA GLY A 332 -0.18 19.18 1.66
C GLY A 332 -0.91 17.96 2.23
N THR A 333 -0.17 16.92 2.51
CA THR A 333 -0.70 15.66 3.04
C THR A 333 -0.06 15.32 4.38
N VAL A 334 -0.87 14.94 5.35
CA VAL A 334 -0.46 14.30 6.61
C VAL A 334 -0.56 12.80 6.40
N ALA A 335 0.55 12.10 6.52
CA ALA A 335 0.63 10.64 6.35
C ALA A 335 0.68 9.93 7.70
N GLY A 336 -0.17 10.35 8.62
CA GLY A 336 -0.29 9.85 10.00
C GLY A 336 -0.02 10.95 11.04
N ALA A 337 -0.73 10.86 12.14
CA ALA A 337 -0.62 11.77 13.27
C ALA A 337 -0.85 11.04 14.59
N THR A 338 -0.29 11.54 15.67
CA THR A 338 -0.49 11.00 17.02
C THR A 338 -0.59 12.12 18.06
N ALA A 339 -1.53 11.99 18.97
CA ALA A 339 -1.65 12.89 20.11
C ALA A 339 -0.75 12.42 21.25
N ARG A 340 0.07 13.33 21.79
CA ARG A 340 0.99 13.04 22.90
C ARG A 340 0.32 13.29 24.27
N PRO A 341 0.81 12.66 25.36
CA PRO A 341 0.26 12.87 26.71
C PRO A 341 0.25 14.33 27.20
N ASP A 342 1.14 15.19 26.67
CA ASP A 342 1.17 16.61 26.98
C ASP A 342 0.17 17.46 26.16
N GLY A 343 -0.63 16.80 25.30
CA GLY A 343 -1.62 17.43 24.43
C GLY A 343 -1.06 17.97 23.13
N THR A 344 0.24 17.85 22.86
CA THR A 344 0.79 18.17 21.54
C THR A 344 0.42 17.07 20.54
N VAL A 345 0.35 17.43 19.25
CA VAL A 345 0.16 16.48 18.15
C VAL A 345 1.43 16.43 17.33
N GLU A 346 1.92 15.22 17.10
CA GLU A 346 3.02 14.95 16.17
C GLU A 346 2.45 14.35 14.90
N PHE A 347 3.00 14.74 13.74
CA PHE A 347 2.49 14.29 12.46
C PHE A 347 3.58 14.24 11.38
N LEU A 348 3.48 13.28 10.48
CA LEU A 348 4.31 13.18 9.29
C LEU A 348 3.65 13.96 8.16
N TRP A 349 4.28 15.03 7.73
CA TRP A 349 3.77 15.91 6.69
C TRP A 349 4.69 15.95 5.47
N SER A 350 4.09 16.05 4.28
CA SER A 350 4.80 16.37 3.04
C SER A 350 3.88 17.09 2.07
N SER A 351 4.43 17.61 0.98
CA SER A 351 3.68 17.95 -0.24
C SER A 351 4.45 17.41 -1.45
N ALA A 352 3.83 17.36 -2.61
CA ALA A 352 4.52 16.92 -3.83
C ALA A 352 5.83 17.70 -4.10
N ALA A 353 5.89 18.96 -3.65
CA ALA A 353 7.06 19.82 -3.77
C ALA A 353 8.08 19.66 -2.64
N GLN A 354 7.66 19.24 -1.46
CA GLN A 354 8.48 19.24 -0.24
C GLN A 354 8.59 17.85 0.37
N PRO A 355 9.82 17.39 0.68
CA PRO A 355 10.07 16.09 1.31
C PRO A 355 9.35 15.91 2.65
N PRO A 356 9.15 14.64 3.10
CA PRO A 356 8.53 14.34 4.38
C PRO A 356 9.32 14.91 5.57
N GLU A 357 8.59 15.46 6.54
CA GLU A 357 9.10 15.94 7.82
C GLU A 357 8.17 15.51 8.96
N VAL A 358 8.74 15.05 10.08
CA VAL A 358 7.98 14.81 11.32
C VAL A 358 7.90 16.12 12.09
N ARG A 359 6.71 16.67 12.20
CA ARG A 359 6.41 17.96 12.82
C ARG A 359 5.62 17.79 14.11
N SER A 360 5.65 18.83 14.93
CA SER A 360 4.80 18.93 16.13
C SER A 360 4.04 20.26 16.15
N THR A 361 2.85 20.26 16.72
CA THR A 361 2.08 21.49 17.00
C THR A 361 2.78 22.44 17.96
N SER A 362 3.83 22.01 18.65
CA SER A 362 4.75 22.90 19.40
C SER A 362 5.61 23.79 18.49
N GLY A 363 5.56 23.60 17.16
CA GLY A 363 6.37 24.32 16.17
C GLY A 363 7.80 23.79 16.02
N LYS A 364 8.12 22.65 16.65
CA LYS A 364 9.44 22.01 16.55
C LYS A 364 9.43 20.88 15.53
N VAL A 365 10.56 20.70 14.84
CA VAL A 365 10.85 19.42 14.19
C VAL A 365 11.07 18.38 15.30
N VAL A 366 10.40 17.25 15.19
CA VAL A 366 10.39 16.23 16.25
C VAL A 366 11.67 15.41 16.22
N LEU A 367 12.05 15.00 15.01
CA LEU A 367 13.24 14.18 14.76
C LEU A 367 13.77 14.50 13.36
N ASP A 368 15.03 14.91 13.28
CA ASP A 368 15.71 15.15 12.01
C ASP A 368 16.36 13.86 11.49
N PRO A 369 16.17 13.51 10.22
CA PRO A 369 16.90 12.41 9.62
C PRO A 369 18.40 12.76 9.54
N PRO A 370 19.29 11.76 9.73
CA PRO A 370 20.73 12.00 9.58
C PRO A 370 21.10 12.27 8.12
N GLY A 371 21.93 13.29 7.87
CA GLY A 371 22.48 13.56 6.54
C GLY A 371 21.79 14.68 5.77
N ALA A 372 21.91 14.66 4.44
CA ALA A 372 21.38 15.72 3.59
C ALA A 372 19.88 15.49 3.31
N ALA A 373 19.09 16.56 3.42
CA ALA A 373 17.68 16.53 3.04
C ALA A 373 17.51 16.20 1.54
N ALA A 374 16.39 15.57 1.20
CA ALA A 374 16.02 15.34 -0.19
C ALA A 374 15.83 16.69 -0.93
N PRO A 375 16.29 16.81 -2.19
CA PRO A 375 15.95 17.97 -3.00
C PRO A 375 14.44 18.13 -3.17
N ALA A 376 13.95 19.37 -3.13
CA ALA A 376 12.56 19.70 -3.46
C ALA A 376 12.20 19.30 -4.90
N SER A 377 10.91 19.21 -5.19
CA SER A 377 10.37 18.98 -6.53
C SER A 377 9.35 20.08 -6.88
N VAL A 378 8.54 19.84 -7.90
CA VAL A 378 7.49 20.77 -8.32
C VAL A 378 6.17 20.45 -7.61
N ALA A 379 5.39 21.49 -7.33
CA ALA A 379 4.05 21.33 -6.77
C ALA A 379 3.09 20.67 -7.78
N VAL A 380 2.09 20.00 -7.27
CA VAL A 380 0.98 19.50 -8.10
C VAL A 380 -0.02 20.62 -8.41
N ARG A 381 -0.69 20.47 -9.53
CA ARG A 381 -1.86 21.25 -9.92
C ARG A 381 -3.07 20.31 -10.00
N ASP A 382 -4.15 20.70 -9.31
CA ASP A 382 -5.41 19.97 -9.38
C ASP A 382 -6.09 20.17 -10.73
N VAL A 383 -6.63 19.11 -11.27
CA VAL A 383 -7.42 19.10 -12.50
C VAL A 383 -8.68 18.27 -12.30
N TRP A 384 -9.80 18.79 -12.75
CA TRP A 384 -11.08 18.10 -12.72
C TRP A 384 -11.58 17.93 -14.16
N VAL A 385 -11.77 16.68 -14.56
CA VAL A 385 -12.19 16.30 -15.92
C VAL A 385 -13.55 15.64 -15.86
N GLU A 386 -14.48 16.02 -16.75
CA GLU A 386 -15.73 15.31 -16.89
C GLU A 386 -15.50 13.92 -17.51
N GLY A 387 -15.92 12.88 -16.82
CA GLY A 387 -15.79 11.48 -17.23
C GLY A 387 -17.11 10.74 -17.27
N PRO A 388 -17.11 9.47 -17.70
CA PRO A 388 -18.33 8.66 -17.84
C PRO A 388 -19.07 8.43 -16.50
N GLY A 389 -18.31 8.35 -15.39
CA GLY A 389 -18.86 8.14 -14.04
C GLY A 389 -19.07 9.40 -13.22
N GLY A 390 -18.67 10.56 -13.73
CA GLY A 390 -18.67 11.83 -12.99
C GLY A 390 -17.37 12.60 -13.17
N ARG A 391 -17.13 13.58 -12.29
CA ARG A 391 -15.92 14.40 -12.33
C ARG A 391 -14.73 13.61 -11.77
N ILE A 392 -13.70 13.48 -12.58
CA ILE A 392 -12.47 12.77 -12.25
C ILE A 392 -11.45 13.78 -11.75
N HIS A 393 -10.87 13.56 -10.57
CA HIS A 393 -9.77 14.35 -10.05
C HIS A 393 -8.43 13.78 -10.56
N ALA A 394 -7.57 14.64 -11.06
CA ALA A 394 -6.20 14.28 -11.41
C ALA A 394 -5.20 15.31 -10.88
N LEU A 395 -4.03 14.84 -10.48
CA LEU A 395 -2.92 15.65 -10.02
C LEU A 395 -1.86 15.74 -11.13
N VAL A 396 -1.44 16.96 -11.47
CA VAL A 396 -0.51 17.20 -12.57
C VAL A 396 0.76 17.87 -12.05
N GLN A 397 1.91 17.24 -12.32
CA GLN A 397 3.23 17.87 -12.20
C GLN A 397 3.83 18.06 -13.59
N GLN A 398 4.45 19.19 -13.84
CA GLN A 398 5.07 19.44 -15.16
C GLN A 398 6.42 20.14 -14.99
N PRO A 399 7.38 19.88 -15.88
CA PRO A 399 8.63 20.61 -15.91
C PRO A 399 8.41 22.07 -16.28
N SER A 400 9.44 22.92 -16.11
CA SER A 400 9.41 24.30 -16.55
C SER A 400 9.36 24.40 -18.08
N GLY A 401 8.72 25.46 -18.59
CA GLY A 401 8.58 25.74 -20.03
C GLY A 401 7.18 25.48 -20.56
N ASP A 402 7.07 25.63 -21.88
CA ASP A 402 5.80 25.44 -22.59
C ASP A 402 5.71 24.01 -23.16
N GLY A 403 4.53 23.39 -23.02
CA GLY A 403 4.23 22.08 -23.61
C GLY A 403 4.17 22.12 -25.16
N PRO A 404 3.67 21.05 -25.80
CA PRO A 404 3.31 19.79 -25.15
C PRO A 404 4.54 18.99 -24.68
N PHE A 405 4.40 18.32 -23.52
CA PHE A 405 5.45 17.49 -22.94
C PHE A 405 5.28 16.01 -23.28
N PRO A 406 6.35 15.20 -23.34
CA PRO A 406 6.21 13.77 -23.12
C PRO A 406 5.56 13.60 -21.76
N THR A 407 4.56 12.73 -21.65
CA THR A 407 3.72 12.68 -20.45
C THR A 407 3.56 11.26 -19.95
N VAL A 408 3.84 11.04 -18.69
CA VAL A 408 3.59 9.80 -17.96
C VAL A 408 2.23 9.91 -17.27
N PHE A 409 1.35 8.98 -17.59
CA PHE A 409 0.17 8.68 -16.80
C PHE A 409 0.59 7.64 -15.77
N ASP A 410 0.85 8.10 -14.55
CA ASP A 410 1.30 7.29 -13.42
C ASP A 410 0.07 6.88 -12.61
N ILE A 411 -0.30 5.61 -12.71
CA ILE A 411 -1.57 5.07 -12.23
C ILE A 411 -1.32 4.33 -10.92
N HIS A 412 -2.03 4.77 -9.86
CA HIS A 412 -1.89 4.18 -8.54
C HIS A 412 -2.40 2.74 -8.47
N GLY A 413 -1.89 1.99 -7.50
CA GLY A 413 -2.34 0.65 -7.14
C GLY A 413 -3.55 0.67 -6.20
N GLY A 414 -3.84 -0.45 -5.60
CA GLY A 414 -4.94 -0.64 -4.66
C GLY A 414 -5.85 -1.78 -5.08
N PRO A 415 -7.06 -1.55 -5.67
CA PRO A 415 -7.61 -0.31 -6.26
C PRO A 415 -8.08 0.75 -5.24
N THR A 416 -8.43 0.35 -4.02
CA THR A 416 -8.92 1.22 -2.94
C THR A 416 -7.78 2.02 -2.30
N TRP A 417 -7.25 2.95 -3.06
CA TRP A 417 -6.21 3.91 -2.72
C TRP A 417 -6.46 5.21 -3.48
N HIS A 418 -5.66 6.24 -3.29
CA HIS A 418 -5.70 7.44 -4.12
C HIS A 418 -4.35 8.15 -4.15
N ASP A 419 -4.12 8.90 -5.22
CA ASP A 419 -3.01 9.83 -5.32
C ASP A 419 -3.30 11.11 -4.56
N SER A 420 -2.33 11.57 -3.75
CA SER A 420 -2.43 12.77 -2.93
C SER A 420 -1.30 13.78 -3.23
N ASP A 421 -1.43 15.00 -2.68
CA ASP A 421 -0.37 16.00 -2.68
C ASP A 421 0.71 15.64 -1.65
N ALA A 422 1.35 14.48 -1.87
CA ALA A 422 2.43 13.95 -1.06
C ALA A 422 3.73 13.85 -1.87
N PHE A 423 4.87 13.89 -1.19
CA PHE A 423 6.17 13.75 -1.83
C PHE A 423 6.41 12.33 -2.32
N ALA A 424 6.70 12.20 -3.61
CA ALA A 424 7.06 10.93 -4.22
C ALA A 424 8.30 11.09 -5.11
N SER A 425 9.32 10.22 -4.89
CA SER A 425 10.59 10.31 -5.62
C SER A 425 10.44 9.91 -7.09
N SER A 426 9.57 8.97 -7.41
CA SER A 426 9.37 8.46 -8.77
C SER A 426 8.74 9.50 -9.71
N PRO A 427 7.58 10.12 -9.39
CA PRO A 427 7.06 11.25 -10.17
C PRO A 427 8.05 12.40 -10.30
N ALA A 428 8.79 12.73 -9.22
CA ALA A 428 9.80 13.78 -9.27
C ALA A 428 10.96 13.44 -10.24
N ALA A 429 11.35 12.15 -10.33
CA ALA A 429 12.36 11.72 -11.29
C ALA A 429 11.89 11.90 -12.74
N TRP A 430 10.65 11.59 -13.05
CA TRP A 430 10.08 11.84 -14.38
C TRP A 430 10.08 13.32 -14.73
N VAL A 431 9.71 14.21 -13.79
CA VAL A 431 9.74 15.67 -14.00
C VAL A 431 11.15 16.16 -14.26
N ASP A 432 12.15 15.68 -13.52
CA ASP A 432 13.57 16.04 -13.74
C ASP A 432 14.07 15.62 -15.12
N HIS A 433 13.48 14.59 -15.72
CA HIS A 433 13.79 14.14 -17.09
C HIS A 433 12.92 14.79 -18.17
N GLY A 434 12.18 15.84 -17.82
CA GLY A 434 11.42 16.66 -18.77
C GLY A 434 10.04 16.10 -19.13
N PHE A 435 9.52 15.15 -18.37
CA PHE A 435 8.16 14.61 -18.54
C PHE A 435 7.16 15.38 -17.67
N ALA A 436 5.96 15.60 -18.20
CA ALA A 436 4.82 15.85 -17.34
C ALA A 436 4.34 14.52 -16.74
N VAL A 437 3.82 14.59 -15.50
CA VAL A 437 3.24 13.44 -14.79
C VAL A 437 1.79 13.75 -14.49
N VAL A 438 0.90 12.85 -14.86
CA VAL A 438 -0.54 12.92 -14.61
C VAL A 438 -0.92 11.71 -13.76
N ARG A 439 -1.39 11.96 -12.53
CA ARG A 439 -1.87 10.94 -11.61
C ARG A 439 -3.38 11.04 -11.51
N VAL A 440 -4.08 9.93 -11.75
CA VAL A 440 -5.53 9.92 -11.95
C VAL A 440 -6.22 9.20 -10.81
N ASN A 441 -7.07 9.90 -10.07
CA ASN A 441 -7.97 9.29 -9.08
C ASN A 441 -9.25 8.79 -9.78
N TYR A 442 -9.10 7.64 -10.45
CA TYR A 442 -10.15 6.95 -11.21
C TYR A 442 -11.23 6.36 -10.28
N ARG A 443 -12.39 5.92 -10.83
CA ARG A 443 -13.38 5.15 -10.07
C ARG A 443 -12.74 3.93 -9.43
N GLY A 444 -12.96 3.73 -8.13
CA GLY A 444 -12.24 2.81 -7.26
C GLY A 444 -11.37 3.53 -6.22
N SER A 445 -10.94 4.77 -6.51
CA SER A 445 -10.13 5.55 -5.57
C SER A 445 -10.92 5.94 -4.32
N THR A 446 -10.24 5.95 -3.16
CA THR A 446 -10.75 6.46 -1.88
C THR A 446 -10.74 7.99 -1.83
N GLY A 447 -11.40 8.60 -0.83
CA GLY A 447 -11.44 10.06 -0.65
C GLY A 447 -12.49 10.80 -1.50
N TYR A 448 -13.29 10.04 -2.28
CA TYR A 448 -14.33 10.60 -3.18
C TYR A 448 -15.74 10.05 -2.88
N GLY A 449 -15.88 9.37 -1.76
CA GLY A 449 -17.10 8.75 -1.28
C GLY A 449 -17.33 7.33 -1.81
N ARG A 450 -18.17 6.57 -1.06
CA ARG A 450 -18.39 5.14 -1.27
C ARG A 450 -18.84 4.79 -2.69
N ALA A 451 -19.75 5.55 -3.27
CA ALA A 451 -20.23 5.30 -4.63
C ALA A 451 -19.12 5.37 -5.70
N TRP A 452 -18.05 6.14 -5.46
CA TRP A 452 -16.87 6.19 -6.32
C TRP A 452 -15.98 4.97 -6.10
N THR A 453 -15.75 4.59 -4.84
CA THR A 453 -14.92 3.45 -4.46
C THR A 453 -15.55 2.12 -4.91
N ASP A 454 -16.85 1.91 -4.71
CA ASP A 454 -17.55 0.66 -5.03
C ASP A 454 -17.89 0.52 -6.53
N ALA A 455 -17.62 1.54 -7.34
CA ALA A 455 -17.98 1.54 -8.76
C ALA A 455 -17.32 0.41 -9.58
N LEU A 456 -16.26 -0.22 -9.09
CA LEU A 456 -15.49 -1.25 -9.79
C LEU A 456 -16.24 -2.57 -9.95
N LYS A 457 -17.18 -2.89 -9.09
CA LYS A 457 -17.84 -4.20 -9.01
C LYS A 457 -18.35 -4.66 -10.37
N HIS A 458 -17.95 -5.88 -10.76
CA HIS A 458 -18.28 -6.59 -12.00
C HIS A 458 -17.73 -6.01 -13.31
N ARG A 459 -16.96 -4.91 -13.27
CA ARG A 459 -16.35 -4.27 -14.45
C ARG A 459 -14.90 -3.83 -14.20
N VAL A 460 -14.20 -4.63 -13.43
CA VAL A 460 -12.82 -4.42 -12.98
C VAL A 460 -11.89 -4.14 -14.16
N GLY A 461 -11.08 -3.09 -14.06
CA GLY A 461 -10.13 -2.64 -15.05
C GLY A 461 -10.73 -1.82 -16.20
N LEU A 462 -11.97 -2.09 -16.55
CA LEU A 462 -12.59 -1.47 -17.73
C LEU A 462 -13.08 -0.05 -17.45
N ILE A 463 -13.71 0.19 -16.30
CA ILE A 463 -14.23 1.51 -15.97
C ILE A 463 -13.13 2.47 -15.54
N GLU A 464 -12.07 1.99 -14.91
CA GLU A 464 -10.89 2.78 -14.57
C GLU A 464 -10.21 3.27 -15.84
N LEU A 465 -10.08 2.40 -16.86
CA LEU A 465 -9.52 2.77 -18.15
C LEU A 465 -10.39 3.76 -18.95
N GLU A 466 -11.71 3.76 -18.76
CA GLU A 466 -12.61 4.80 -19.29
C GLU A 466 -12.27 6.17 -18.69
N ASP A 467 -12.02 6.24 -17.37
CA ASP A 467 -11.66 7.46 -16.66
C ASP A 467 -10.26 7.95 -17.06
N ILE A 468 -9.28 7.05 -17.12
CA ILE A 468 -7.92 7.34 -17.58
C ILE A 468 -7.94 7.88 -19.01
N ALA A 469 -8.76 7.31 -19.90
CA ALA A 469 -8.92 7.77 -21.28
C ALA A 469 -9.51 9.19 -21.36
N ALA A 470 -10.47 9.52 -20.49
CA ALA A 470 -11.04 10.88 -20.41
C ALA A 470 -9.99 11.91 -19.99
N VAL A 471 -9.18 11.60 -18.96
CA VAL A 471 -8.10 12.49 -18.50
C VAL A 471 -7.00 12.59 -19.55
N ARG A 472 -6.67 11.50 -20.26
CA ARG A 472 -5.74 11.53 -21.40
C ARG A 472 -6.22 12.46 -22.50
N ALA A 473 -7.49 12.37 -22.88
CA ALA A 473 -8.07 13.24 -23.90
C ALA A 473 -8.00 14.72 -23.49
N TRP A 474 -8.27 15.01 -22.23
CA TRP A 474 -8.10 16.36 -21.66
C TRP A 474 -6.63 16.81 -21.73
N ALA A 475 -5.67 15.98 -21.31
CA ALA A 475 -4.25 16.35 -21.28
C ALA A 475 -3.72 16.69 -22.69
N VAL A 476 -4.14 15.96 -23.71
CA VAL A 476 -3.81 16.24 -25.11
C VAL A 476 -4.49 17.52 -25.60
N SER A 477 -5.80 17.65 -25.39
CA SER A 477 -6.57 18.81 -25.91
C SER A 477 -6.20 20.14 -25.22
N SER A 478 -5.72 20.08 -23.97
CA SER A 478 -5.23 21.26 -23.24
C SER A 478 -3.84 21.71 -23.65
N GLY A 479 -3.13 20.94 -24.49
CA GLY A 479 -1.75 21.22 -24.89
C GLY A 479 -0.69 20.85 -23.84
N LEU A 480 -1.08 20.14 -22.76
CA LEU A 480 -0.13 19.62 -21.77
C LEU A 480 0.69 18.46 -22.36
N ALA A 481 0.01 17.48 -22.92
CA ALA A 481 0.60 16.21 -23.36
C ALA A 481 0.77 16.13 -24.86
N ASP A 482 1.95 15.67 -25.29
CA ASP A 482 2.23 15.32 -26.69
C ASP A 482 1.58 13.97 -27.02
N PRO A 483 0.60 13.91 -27.94
CA PRO A 483 -0.14 12.69 -28.25
C PRO A 483 0.72 11.54 -28.78
N GLU A 484 1.92 11.82 -29.32
CA GLU A 484 2.84 10.81 -29.82
C GLU A 484 3.83 10.30 -28.76
N ARG A 485 3.83 10.89 -27.57
CA ARG A 485 4.79 10.60 -26.49
C ARG A 485 4.11 10.38 -25.14
N LEU A 486 3.05 9.56 -25.14
CA LEU A 486 2.29 9.20 -23.95
C LEU A 486 2.79 7.87 -23.40
N VAL A 487 3.14 7.86 -22.14
CA VAL A 487 3.53 6.67 -21.37
C VAL A 487 2.41 6.31 -20.42
N LEU A 488 1.96 5.06 -20.43
CA LEU A 488 1.09 4.50 -19.39
C LEU A 488 1.97 3.73 -18.42
N ALA A 489 1.96 4.10 -17.16
CA ALA A 489 2.80 3.52 -16.12
C ALA A 489 2.01 3.27 -14.84
N GLY A 490 2.41 2.30 -14.05
CA GLY A 490 1.84 2.06 -12.73
C GLY A 490 2.37 0.80 -12.07
N GLY A 491 2.12 0.68 -10.76
CA GLY A 491 2.50 -0.49 -9.97
C GLY A 491 1.28 -1.22 -9.42
N SER A 492 1.42 -2.56 -9.20
CA SER A 492 0.35 -3.39 -8.65
C SER A 492 -0.93 -3.28 -9.51
N TRP A 493 -2.03 -2.84 -8.94
CA TRP A 493 -3.26 -2.56 -9.69
C TRP A 493 -3.03 -1.54 -10.84
N GLY A 494 -2.19 -0.51 -10.64
CA GLY A 494 -1.79 0.40 -11.71
C GLY A 494 -0.98 -0.28 -12.81
N GLY A 495 -0.15 -1.26 -12.46
CA GLY A 495 0.56 -2.12 -13.41
C GLY A 495 -0.40 -3.02 -14.19
N TYR A 496 -1.41 -3.57 -13.53
CA TYR A 496 -2.54 -4.27 -14.13
C TYR A 496 -3.27 -3.40 -15.16
N LEU A 497 -3.68 -2.18 -14.74
CA LEU A 497 -4.34 -1.22 -15.63
C LEU A 497 -3.44 -0.79 -16.80
N THR A 498 -2.12 -0.74 -16.58
CA THR A 498 -1.16 -0.49 -17.65
C THR A 498 -1.23 -1.59 -18.72
N LEU A 499 -1.08 -2.86 -18.33
CA LEU A 499 -1.10 -3.96 -19.31
C LEU A 499 -2.47 -4.11 -19.99
N LEU A 500 -3.56 -3.96 -19.24
CA LEU A 500 -4.92 -4.00 -19.77
C LEU A 500 -5.17 -2.83 -20.76
N GLY A 501 -4.72 -1.62 -20.39
CA GLY A 501 -4.84 -0.42 -21.21
C GLY A 501 -4.06 -0.51 -22.53
N LEU A 502 -2.87 -1.11 -22.52
CA LEU A 502 -2.09 -1.34 -23.76
C LEU A 502 -2.81 -2.29 -24.73
N GLY A 503 -3.55 -3.27 -24.21
CA GLY A 503 -4.28 -4.23 -25.04
C GLY A 503 -5.64 -3.72 -25.51
N THR A 504 -6.39 -3.05 -24.64
CA THR A 504 -7.75 -2.53 -24.94
C THR A 504 -7.74 -1.18 -25.68
N GLN A 505 -6.64 -0.41 -25.57
CA GLN A 505 -6.45 0.92 -26.17
C GLN A 505 -5.14 0.98 -26.97
N PRO A 506 -4.90 0.08 -27.95
CA PRO A 506 -3.58 -0.15 -28.54
C PRO A 506 -2.97 1.06 -29.28
N ASP A 507 -3.79 2.03 -29.69
CA ASP A 507 -3.34 3.24 -30.41
C ASP A 507 -3.19 4.46 -29.45
N ALA A 508 -3.45 4.28 -28.17
CA ALA A 508 -3.50 5.39 -27.21
C ALA A 508 -2.13 5.71 -26.58
N TRP A 509 -1.24 4.75 -26.54
CA TRP A 509 -0.02 4.79 -25.75
C TRP A 509 1.23 4.52 -26.58
N ALA A 510 2.28 5.28 -26.35
CA ALA A 510 3.56 5.09 -27.04
C ALA A 510 4.47 4.08 -26.34
N VAL A 511 4.36 3.95 -25.01
CA VAL A 511 5.15 3.03 -24.15
C VAL A 511 4.29 2.60 -22.97
N GLY A 512 4.45 1.37 -22.51
CA GLY A 512 3.88 0.87 -21.26
C GLY A 512 4.95 0.44 -20.26
N LEU A 513 4.78 0.82 -18.98
CA LEU A 513 5.68 0.49 -17.87
C LEU A 513 4.86 -0.12 -16.74
N ALA A 514 4.91 -1.43 -16.57
CA ALA A 514 4.12 -2.15 -15.58
C ALA A 514 5.01 -2.73 -14.49
N ALA A 515 4.86 -2.24 -13.25
CA ALA A 515 5.55 -2.78 -12.10
C ALA A 515 4.62 -3.73 -11.32
N VAL A 516 5.11 -4.93 -10.99
CA VAL A 516 4.41 -5.98 -10.22
C VAL A 516 2.93 -6.13 -10.61
N PRO A 517 2.63 -6.31 -11.91
CA PRO A 517 1.25 -6.28 -12.40
C PRO A 517 0.50 -7.59 -12.21
N VAL A 518 -0.85 -7.55 -12.19
CA VAL A 518 -1.67 -8.68 -12.62
C VAL A 518 -1.70 -8.68 -14.16
N ALA A 519 -1.22 -9.76 -14.79
CA ALA A 519 -1.07 -9.89 -16.24
C ALA A 519 -1.92 -11.02 -16.86
N ASP A 520 -2.17 -12.07 -16.07
CA ASP A 520 -3.07 -13.20 -16.38
C ASP A 520 -3.94 -13.45 -15.14
N TYR A 521 -5.16 -12.94 -15.17
CA TYR A 521 -6.00 -12.83 -13.98
C TYR A 521 -6.40 -14.20 -13.40
N VAL A 522 -6.67 -15.21 -14.24
CA VAL A 522 -7.01 -16.56 -13.77
C VAL A 522 -5.82 -17.23 -13.09
N THR A 523 -4.61 -17.07 -13.65
CA THR A 523 -3.40 -17.62 -13.03
C THR A 523 -3.05 -16.85 -11.74
N ALA A 524 -3.23 -15.53 -11.71
CA ALA A 524 -3.04 -14.72 -10.50
C ALA A 524 -3.94 -15.21 -9.38
N TYR A 525 -5.24 -15.28 -9.61
CA TYR A 525 -6.22 -15.79 -8.64
C TYR A 525 -5.85 -17.16 -8.07
N ASN A 526 -5.33 -18.07 -8.87
CA ASN A 526 -4.97 -19.40 -8.39
C ASN A 526 -3.73 -19.41 -7.48
N ASP A 527 -2.82 -18.47 -7.66
CA ASP A 527 -1.49 -18.46 -7.03
C ASP A 527 -1.34 -17.43 -5.91
N GLU A 528 -2.18 -16.40 -5.85
CA GLU A 528 -2.10 -15.32 -4.87
C GLU A 528 -2.59 -15.74 -3.48
N MET A 529 -2.26 -14.94 -2.48
CA MET A 529 -2.70 -15.13 -1.09
C MET A 529 -4.23 -15.04 -0.95
N GLU A 530 -4.81 -15.79 0.01
CA GLU A 530 -6.27 -15.91 0.17
C GLU A 530 -7.00 -14.57 0.34
N ALA A 531 -6.38 -13.59 0.98
CA ALA A 531 -6.97 -12.26 1.14
C ALA A 531 -7.26 -11.57 -0.20
N LEU A 532 -6.39 -11.73 -1.20
CA LEU A 532 -6.60 -11.19 -2.54
C LEU A 532 -7.62 -12.02 -3.34
N LYS A 533 -7.63 -13.35 -3.20
CA LYS A 533 -8.70 -14.20 -3.77
C LYS A 533 -10.07 -13.79 -3.27
N ALA A 534 -10.20 -13.45 -1.98
CA ALA A 534 -11.45 -12.97 -1.40
C ALA A 534 -11.87 -11.62 -2.00
N MET A 535 -10.91 -10.69 -2.15
CA MET A 535 -11.14 -9.40 -2.81
C MET A 535 -11.60 -9.58 -4.27
N ASP A 536 -10.93 -10.43 -5.01
CA ASP A 536 -11.27 -10.74 -6.41
C ASP A 536 -12.66 -11.36 -6.55
N ARG A 537 -13.03 -12.29 -5.65
CA ARG A 537 -14.39 -12.84 -5.62
C ARG A 537 -15.44 -11.76 -5.39
N THR A 538 -15.17 -10.81 -4.51
CA THR A 538 -16.05 -9.67 -4.25
C THR A 538 -16.15 -8.75 -5.47
N LEU A 539 -15.02 -8.35 -6.05
CA LEU A 539 -14.98 -7.41 -7.17
C LEU A 539 -15.55 -8.00 -8.46
N LEU A 540 -15.24 -9.26 -8.75
CA LEU A 540 -15.69 -9.95 -9.97
C LEU A 540 -17.02 -10.69 -9.77
N GLY A 541 -17.46 -10.89 -8.50
CA GLY A 541 -18.75 -11.49 -8.15
C GLY A 541 -18.77 -13.00 -8.22
N GLY A 542 -17.63 -13.66 -7.97
CA GLY A 542 -17.46 -15.11 -7.90
C GLY A 542 -16.06 -15.56 -8.29
N THR A 543 -15.83 -16.89 -8.29
CA THR A 543 -14.58 -17.51 -8.70
C THR A 543 -14.41 -17.53 -10.23
N PRO A 544 -13.20 -17.82 -10.77
CA PRO A 544 -13.00 -17.98 -12.21
C PRO A 544 -13.89 -19.06 -12.86
N GLU A 545 -14.30 -20.08 -12.09
CA GLU A 545 -15.19 -21.15 -12.57
C GLU A 545 -16.65 -20.68 -12.60
N GLU A 546 -17.06 -19.79 -11.69
CA GLU A 546 -18.44 -19.29 -11.58
C GLU A 546 -18.72 -18.16 -12.55
N VAL A 547 -17.73 -17.26 -12.77
CA VAL A 547 -17.87 -16.08 -13.63
C VAL A 547 -16.71 -15.93 -14.64
N PRO A 548 -16.43 -16.98 -15.45
CA PRO A 548 -15.23 -17.02 -16.32
C PRO A 548 -15.15 -15.84 -17.30
N GLU A 549 -16.28 -15.36 -17.81
CA GLU A 549 -16.32 -14.24 -18.75
C GLU A 549 -15.87 -12.92 -18.13
N ARG A 550 -16.03 -12.71 -16.82
CA ARG A 550 -15.58 -11.51 -16.12
C ARG A 550 -14.07 -11.55 -15.91
N PHE A 551 -13.52 -12.71 -15.51
CA PHE A 551 -12.07 -12.90 -15.44
C PHE A 551 -11.41 -12.74 -16.81
N GLU A 552 -11.98 -13.31 -17.87
CA GLU A 552 -11.48 -13.16 -19.24
C GLU A 552 -11.50 -11.71 -19.71
N ALA A 553 -12.61 -10.99 -19.48
CA ALA A 553 -12.74 -9.58 -19.86
C ALA A 553 -11.78 -8.65 -19.09
N SER A 554 -11.46 -8.99 -17.82
CA SER A 554 -10.56 -8.22 -16.97
C SER A 554 -9.09 -8.64 -17.09
N SER A 555 -8.76 -9.74 -17.80
CA SER A 555 -7.40 -10.25 -17.93
C SER A 555 -6.60 -9.55 -19.04
N PRO A 556 -5.46 -8.91 -18.73
CA PRO A 556 -4.58 -8.34 -19.76
C PRO A 556 -4.13 -9.36 -20.81
N LEU A 557 -3.92 -10.62 -20.42
CA LEU A 557 -3.52 -11.70 -21.31
C LEU A 557 -4.52 -11.90 -22.48
N THR A 558 -5.81 -11.67 -22.25
CA THR A 558 -6.87 -11.74 -23.27
C THR A 558 -6.57 -10.81 -24.46
N TYR A 559 -5.99 -9.65 -24.18
CA TYR A 559 -5.78 -8.59 -25.16
C TYR A 559 -4.33 -8.47 -25.64
N VAL A 560 -3.44 -9.36 -25.23
CA VAL A 560 -2.01 -9.28 -25.53
C VAL A 560 -1.70 -9.24 -27.04
N GLU A 561 -2.54 -9.86 -27.87
CA GLU A 561 -2.39 -9.85 -29.33
C GLU A 561 -2.63 -8.46 -29.96
N ALA A 562 -3.38 -7.60 -29.29
CA ALA A 562 -3.66 -6.24 -29.77
C ALA A 562 -2.58 -5.22 -29.35
N VAL A 563 -1.71 -5.55 -28.39
CA VAL A 563 -0.67 -4.64 -27.87
C VAL A 563 0.27 -4.19 -28.99
N ARG A 564 0.49 -2.87 -29.10
CA ARG A 564 1.37 -2.23 -30.11
C ARG A 564 2.54 -1.49 -29.49
N ALA A 565 2.34 -0.86 -28.34
CA ALA A 565 3.38 -0.14 -27.63
C ALA A 565 4.46 -1.09 -27.08
N PRO A 566 5.74 -0.75 -27.09
CA PRO A 566 6.77 -1.46 -26.33
C PRO A 566 6.41 -1.55 -24.85
N VAL A 567 6.68 -2.70 -24.22
CA VAL A 567 6.28 -3.02 -22.85
C VAL A 567 7.52 -3.27 -21.99
N TYR A 568 7.61 -2.57 -20.87
CA TYR A 568 8.53 -2.89 -19.79
C TYR A 568 7.76 -3.47 -18.60
N ILE A 569 8.25 -4.55 -18.01
CA ILE A 569 7.67 -5.18 -16.83
C ILE A 569 8.75 -5.35 -15.77
N SER A 570 8.50 -4.91 -14.54
CA SER A 570 9.28 -5.30 -13.38
C SER A 570 8.45 -6.19 -12.46
N ALA A 571 9.05 -7.25 -11.88
CA ALA A 571 8.35 -8.20 -11.05
C ALA A 571 9.25 -8.73 -9.93
N GLY A 572 8.72 -8.81 -8.71
CA GLY A 572 9.34 -9.50 -7.59
C GLY A 572 9.20 -11.01 -7.75
N VAL A 573 10.27 -11.76 -7.52
CA VAL A 573 10.21 -13.23 -7.66
C VAL A 573 9.50 -13.89 -6.48
N ASN A 574 9.46 -13.20 -5.34
CA ASN A 574 8.84 -13.67 -4.08
C ASN A 574 7.50 -12.96 -3.79
N ASP A 575 6.88 -12.34 -4.79
CA ASP A 575 5.66 -11.55 -4.65
C ASP A 575 4.43 -12.45 -4.36
N PRO A 576 3.82 -12.39 -3.16
CA PRO A 576 2.65 -13.21 -2.82
C PRO A 576 1.34 -12.58 -3.30
N ARG A 577 1.37 -11.28 -3.66
CA ARG A 577 0.19 -10.52 -4.11
C ARG A 577 -0.01 -10.62 -5.60
N CYS A 578 1.09 -10.55 -6.39
CA CYS A 578 1.08 -10.68 -7.84
C CYS A 578 2.12 -11.75 -8.27
N PRO A 579 1.87 -13.05 -7.99
CA PRO A 579 2.85 -14.12 -8.17
C PRO A 579 3.41 -14.18 -9.58
N ILE A 580 4.71 -14.42 -9.68
CA ILE A 580 5.49 -14.27 -10.93
C ILE A 580 4.97 -15.10 -12.10
N ARG A 581 4.35 -16.27 -11.87
CA ARG A 581 3.93 -17.21 -12.93
C ARG A 581 2.95 -16.58 -13.92
N GLN A 582 2.03 -15.75 -13.46
CA GLN A 582 1.06 -15.05 -14.31
C GLN A 582 1.73 -13.98 -15.20
N VAL A 583 2.78 -13.31 -14.71
CA VAL A 583 3.62 -12.41 -15.51
C VAL A 583 4.35 -13.19 -16.60
N GLU A 584 4.92 -14.36 -16.27
CA GLU A 584 5.61 -15.21 -17.23
C GLU A 584 4.69 -15.69 -18.37
N ASN A 585 3.42 -15.96 -18.08
CA ASN A 585 2.43 -16.30 -19.11
C ASN A 585 2.26 -15.16 -20.13
N TYR A 586 2.16 -13.92 -19.66
CA TYR A 586 2.03 -12.73 -20.50
C TYR A 586 3.31 -12.49 -21.33
N VAL A 587 4.48 -12.54 -20.67
CA VAL A 587 5.80 -12.38 -21.32
C VAL A 587 5.99 -13.41 -22.44
N LYS A 588 5.67 -14.67 -22.18
CA LYS A 588 5.73 -15.74 -23.19
C LYS A 588 4.90 -15.44 -24.44
N ARG A 589 3.75 -14.78 -24.29
CA ARG A 589 2.92 -14.36 -25.43
C ARG A 589 3.59 -13.21 -26.21
N LEU A 590 4.18 -12.24 -25.54
CA LEU A 590 4.96 -11.18 -26.18
C LEU A 590 6.14 -11.73 -26.97
N GLU A 591 6.88 -12.69 -26.38
CA GLU A 591 8.00 -13.38 -27.03
C GLU A 591 7.56 -14.12 -28.30
N GLN A 592 6.46 -14.89 -28.24
CA GLN A 592 5.91 -15.64 -29.37
C GLN A 592 5.54 -14.72 -30.56
N ARG A 593 5.15 -13.48 -30.28
CA ARG A 593 4.84 -12.46 -31.29
C ARG A 593 6.07 -11.69 -31.77
N GLY A 594 7.24 -11.87 -31.12
CA GLY A 594 8.40 -11.03 -31.36
C GLY A 594 8.13 -9.56 -31.00
N HIS A 595 7.23 -9.30 -30.03
CA HIS A 595 6.85 -7.94 -29.64
C HIS A 595 7.95 -7.28 -28.82
N PRO A 596 8.31 -5.99 -29.03
CA PRO A 596 9.31 -5.28 -28.26
C PRO A 596 8.93 -5.22 -26.76
N HIS A 597 9.72 -5.88 -25.91
CA HIS A 597 9.52 -5.88 -24.47
C HIS A 597 10.83 -6.10 -23.72
N GLU A 598 10.87 -5.65 -22.46
CA GLU A 598 11.92 -5.95 -21.50
C GLU A 598 11.30 -6.36 -20.15
N VAL A 599 11.92 -7.30 -19.48
CA VAL A 599 11.44 -7.79 -18.18
C VAL A 599 12.58 -7.75 -17.17
N TYR A 600 12.35 -7.05 -16.08
CA TYR A 600 13.26 -7.01 -14.94
C TYR A 600 12.68 -7.79 -13.76
N ARG A 601 13.41 -8.80 -13.32
CA ARG A 601 13.07 -9.63 -12.15
C ARG A 601 14.02 -9.30 -11.02
N TYR A 602 13.49 -9.02 -9.83
CA TYR A 602 14.28 -8.70 -8.65
C TYR A 602 13.95 -9.66 -7.51
N ASP A 603 14.94 -9.89 -6.66
CA ASP A 603 14.87 -10.84 -5.54
C ASP A 603 14.28 -10.15 -4.30
N ALA A 604 12.99 -9.90 -4.34
CA ALA A 604 12.15 -9.39 -3.25
C ALA A 604 10.67 -9.68 -3.54
N GLY A 605 9.78 -9.27 -2.65
CA GLY A 605 8.32 -9.41 -2.78
C GLY A 605 7.67 -8.35 -3.65
N HIS A 606 6.49 -7.85 -3.20
CA HIS A 606 5.66 -6.89 -3.94
C HIS A 606 6.30 -5.50 -4.14
N GLY A 607 7.41 -5.23 -3.50
CA GLY A 607 8.23 -4.03 -3.64
C GLY A 607 9.60 -4.24 -3.02
N SER A 608 10.51 -3.29 -3.21
CA SER A 608 11.81 -3.33 -2.57
C SER A 608 11.95 -2.21 -1.52
N LEU A 609 12.44 -2.56 -0.35
CA LEU A 609 12.81 -1.62 0.71
C LEU A 609 14.27 -1.17 0.58
N VAL A 610 15.03 -1.71 -0.37
CA VAL A 610 16.43 -1.36 -0.65
C VAL A 610 16.49 -0.16 -1.58
N VAL A 611 17.10 0.93 -1.13
CA VAL A 611 17.16 2.21 -1.85
C VAL A 611 17.81 2.09 -3.23
N GLU A 612 18.94 1.39 -3.32
CA GLU A 612 19.66 1.23 -4.61
C GLU A 612 18.87 0.36 -5.59
N GLU A 613 18.09 -0.61 -5.12
CA GLU A 613 17.20 -1.39 -5.97
C GLU A 613 16.07 -0.51 -6.55
N ARG A 614 15.46 0.35 -5.73
CA ARG A 614 14.44 1.30 -6.18
C ARG A 614 14.98 2.30 -7.20
N ILE A 615 16.20 2.82 -7.00
CA ILE A 615 16.89 3.69 -7.96
C ILE A 615 17.12 2.94 -9.29
N LYS A 616 17.54 1.69 -9.22
CA LYS A 616 17.77 0.85 -10.40
C LYS A 616 16.48 0.63 -11.20
N GLN A 617 15.38 0.32 -10.52
CA GLN A 617 14.07 0.13 -11.16
C GLN A 617 13.65 1.39 -11.93
N VAL A 618 13.65 2.56 -11.28
CA VAL A 618 13.30 3.84 -11.91
C VAL A 618 14.24 4.18 -13.07
N ARG A 619 15.55 3.90 -12.93
CA ARG A 619 16.51 4.11 -14.02
C ARG A 619 16.18 3.24 -15.24
N LEU A 620 15.85 1.96 -15.04
CA LEU A 620 15.46 1.06 -16.13
C LEU A 620 14.18 1.50 -16.83
N GLU A 621 13.19 1.99 -16.09
CA GLU A 621 11.95 2.56 -16.62
C GLU A 621 12.23 3.82 -17.48
N LEU A 622 13.02 4.76 -16.95
CA LEU A 622 13.44 5.98 -17.64
C LEU A 622 14.18 5.66 -18.94
N ASP A 623 15.17 4.76 -18.87
CA ASP A 623 15.98 4.35 -20.01
C ASP A 623 15.13 3.66 -21.08
N PHE A 624 14.18 2.79 -20.67
CA PHE A 624 13.27 2.13 -21.59
C PHE A 624 12.34 3.14 -22.29
N ALA A 625 11.71 4.02 -21.53
CA ALA A 625 10.82 5.05 -22.10
C ALA A 625 11.56 5.97 -23.08
N GLN A 626 12.75 6.47 -22.69
CA GLN A 626 13.54 7.35 -23.57
C GLN A 626 13.99 6.68 -24.86
N ARG A 627 14.33 5.39 -24.83
CA ARG A 627 14.73 4.63 -26.04
C ARG A 627 13.57 4.41 -27.01
N HIS A 628 12.35 4.29 -26.52
CA HIS A 628 11.19 3.94 -27.33
C HIS A 628 10.30 5.13 -27.71
N LEU A 629 10.45 6.27 -27.03
CA LEU A 629 9.72 7.47 -27.42
C LEU A 629 10.37 8.14 -28.63
N LYS A 630 9.54 8.59 -29.57
CA LYS A 630 10.02 9.36 -30.72
C LYS A 630 10.69 10.67 -30.29
N PRO A 631 11.78 11.10 -30.94
CA PRO A 631 12.32 12.43 -30.76
C PRO A 631 11.24 13.50 -31.05
N LYS A 632 11.30 14.65 -30.33
CA LYS A 632 10.41 15.78 -30.61
C LYS A 632 10.57 16.16 -32.08
N THR A 633 9.50 16.09 -32.85
CA THR A 633 9.50 16.62 -34.23
C THR A 633 9.60 18.13 -34.14
N GLU A 634 10.74 18.71 -34.54
CA GLU A 634 10.84 20.16 -34.70
C GLU A 634 9.85 20.56 -35.80
N HIS A 635 8.75 21.21 -35.42
CA HIS A 635 7.91 21.90 -36.39
C HIS A 635 8.73 23.02 -36.99
N HIS A 636 9.33 22.79 -38.16
CA HIS A 636 9.83 23.85 -39.00
C HIS A 636 8.63 24.70 -39.45
N GLU A 637 8.45 25.86 -38.81
CA GLU A 637 7.60 26.88 -39.43
C GLU A 637 8.10 27.09 -40.87
N PRO A 638 7.22 26.95 -41.87
CA PRO A 638 7.64 27.26 -43.23
C PRO A 638 8.10 28.71 -43.27
N PRO A 639 9.24 29.02 -43.96
CA PRO A 639 9.74 30.38 -44.02
C PRO A 639 8.65 31.31 -44.55
N ALA A 640 8.39 32.40 -43.82
CA ALA A 640 7.42 33.42 -44.19
C ALA A 640 7.62 33.81 -45.66
N ALA A 641 6.58 33.58 -46.49
CA ALA A 641 6.61 33.96 -47.89
C ALA A 641 6.88 35.45 -47.98
N GLN A 642 8.05 35.81 -48.51
CA GLN A 642 8.33 37.20 -48.90
C GLN A 642 7.33 37.56 -50.00
N GLN A 643 6.39 38.44 -49.66
CA GLN A 643 5.52 39.06 -50.68
C GLN A 643 6.33 40.00 -51.53
N PRO A 644 6.09 40.02 -52.88
CA PRO A 644 6.82 40.87 -53.82
C PRO A 644 6.53 42.35 -53.65
#